data_51f11d4e0a16c15bb2d4b13fddc70229
#
_entry.id   51f11d4e0a16c15bb2d4b13fddc70229
#
_cell.length_a   1.000
_cell.length_b   1.000
_cell.length_c   1.000
_cell.angle_alpha   90.00
_cell.angle_beta   90.00
_cell.angle_gamma   90.00
#
_symmetry.space_group_name_H-M   'P 1'
#
loop_
_entity.id
_entity.type
_entity.pdbx_description
1 polymer ?
#
loop_
_entity_poly.entity_id
_entity_poly.type
_entity_poly.pdbx_seq_one_letter_code
_entity_poly.pdbx_strand_id
1 'polypeptide(L)'
;MKYLLTAVCSAACLACASAVQPYDTVAPAHRLKPLEVLGVKQNPAGMAVEAVTRISGAEARLLGIDAAKGVSLVAPNFYMPDYGSRMTSSIYVRGLGTRIDQPVVGLSVDNIPYLNKDNYDFDIADIESIDILRGAQAILNGRNTMGGQINIRTLSPLRTRGLRAMAKYGSRNTVSASAGYYGLVSEGLGMALTGQFRHTDGFFRNAYTGKKLDHENSGSVRWKTAWQPSQRLSLSNVAMVSANKQGGYPYASLSTGEISYNDTCAYRRTAFADGLTVAWAGKRVVVTSVTSLQYLDDRMDLDQDFLPVDYFTLTQARKEWTFTEDLFTRGTRGAYGWLGGVFAFYKSTDMDAPVTFKDTGIRELIEKHRNQVNPDYPIEWDTRRFTLGSNFRLKTGGFAVYHESTYKVGQWNFEAGLRLDIERSTLNYHSDATTGYTTYHVLPDGRREVYSRTPLDIHDTGDLSKTFVRLLPKVTVSYDFANISPYFTFSEGYKAGGYNTQMFSDVLQQRLMATMGMSALYKLADIVAYNPEYSLNYEVGFHSHFLPQRPLDIDVALFYIDCRDQQMTVFPEGMTTGRLMTNAGRTRSFGGELSLKWQPSEDLLVRADYGYTNATFRKYNDGRTDYKGKRVPYAPSNTLFGQFTYRAEPLRFAGITPSVTATARCVGPIYWNESNTARQPFYCLPGLEIGFDAENWSLRFNGSNLSGAHYDTFYFMSIGNAFVQRGLPRRFDVTFRVALR
;
A
#
# COMPACT_ATOMS: atom_id res chain seq x y z
N MET A 1 25.78 16.69 13.69
CA MET A 1 24.57 17.31 13.08
C MET A 1 24.73 18.79 12.75
N LYS A 2 25.29 19.63 13.61
CA LYS A 2 25.54 21.06 13.28
C LYS A 2 26.49 21.27 12.09
N TYR A 3 27.47 20.41 11.89
CA TYR A 3 28.44 20.52 10.78
C TYR A 3 27.94 20.04 9.40
N LEU A 4 26.88 19.23 9.34
CA LEU A 4 26.28 18.79 8.08
C LEU A 4 25.38 19.88 7.47
N LEU A 5 24.64 20.65 8.30
CA LEU A 5 23.85 21.78 7.84
C LEU A 5 24.70 22.91 7.29
N THR A 6 25.86 23.17 7.90
CA THR A 6 26.79 24.23 7.45
C THR A 6 27.47 23.85 6.12
N ALA A 7 27.76 22.57 5.88
CA ALA A 7 28.34 22.09 4.64
C ALA A 7 27.35 22.17 3.45
N VAL A 8 26.05 21.90 3.68
CA VAL A 8 25.03 21.98 2.65
C VAL A 8 24.71 23.43 2.28
N CYS A 9 24.69 24.35 3.26
CA CYS A 9 24.52 25.79 2.98
C CYS A 9 25.73 26.40 2.30
N SER A 10 26.96 25.99 2.61
CA SER A 10 28.18 26.51 1.98
C SER A 10 28.39 26.02 0.53
N ALA A 11 27.94 24.80 0.21
CA ALA A 11 27.98 24.26 -1.16
C ALA A 11 26.95 24.93 -2.10
N ALA A 12 25.84 25.41 -1.56
CA ALA A 12 24.80 26.11 -2.34
C ALA A 12 25.21 27.53 -2.75
N CYS A 13 26.16 28.15 -2.05
CA CYS A 13 26.61 29.54 -2.36
C CYS A 13 27.72 29.64 -3.41
N LEU A 14 28.36 28.55 -3.81
CA LEU A 14 29.54 28.57 -4.70
C LEU A 14 29.25 28.23 -6.18
N ALA A 15 27.99 27.94 -6.56
CA ALA A 15 27.63 27.51 -7.91
C ALA A 15 26.84 28.55 -8.73
N CYS A 16 26.87 29.83 -8.36
CA CYS A 16 26.19 30.90 -9.11
C CYS A 16 27.07 31.52 -10.18
N ALA A 17 27.29 30.86 -11.29
CA ALA A 17 27.55 31.48 -12.58
C ALA A 17 27.62 30.45 -13.71
N SER A 18 26.55 30.22 -14.43
CA SER A 18 26.52 29.89 -15.87
C SER A 18 25.09 29.69 -16.37
N ALA A 19 24.78 30.42 -17.38
CA ALA A 19 23.68 30.41 -18.36
C ALA A 19 22.47 29.48 -18.15
N VAL A 20 21.34 30.09 -18.06
CA VAL A 20 20.00 29.54 -17.77
C VAL A 20 19.19 29.35 -19.06
N GLN A 21 18.44 28.26 -19.14
CA GLN A 21 17.30 28.15 -20.05
C GLN A 21 16.00 27.85 -19.25
N PRO A 22 14.81 28.31 -19.71
CA PRO A 22 13.62 28.37 -18.91
C PRO A 22 13.02 26.99 -18.58
N TYR A 23 12.38 26.92 -17.45
CA TYR A 23 11.55 25.78 -16.97
C TYR A 23 10.52 25.43 -18.05
N ASP A 24 10.37 24.13 -18.35
CA ASP A 24 9.27 23.63 -19.16
C ASP A 24 7.93 23.99 -18.48
N THR A 25 7.36 25.11 -18.85
CA THR A 25 5.94 25.33 -18.86
C THR A 25 5.32 24.23 -19.70
N VAL A 26 4.24 23.61 -19.23
CA VAL A 26 3.48 22.56 -19.89
C VAL A 26 3.49 22.77 -21.41
N ALA A 27 4.43 22.12 -22.10
CA ALA A 27 4.49 22.18 -23.55
C ALA A 27 3.43 21.23 -24.13
N PRO A 28 2.73 21.60 -25.20
CA PRO A 28 1.75 20.72 -25.83
C PRO A 28 2.43 19.46 -26.34
N ALA A 29 1.90 18.33 -25.95
CA ALA A 29 2.39 17.01 -26.33
C ALA A 29 2.06 16.72 -27.79
N HIS A 30 2.93 17.11 -28.73
CA HIS A 30 2.94 16.55 -30.08
C HIS A 30 4.34 16.60 -30.69
N ARG A 31 5.14 15.57 -30.39
CA ARG A 31 6.17 15.01 -31.27
C ARG A 31 6.51 13.63 -30.75
N LEU A 32 6.34 12.60 -31.60
CA LEU A 32 6.89 11.28 -31.38
C LEU A 32 8.39 11.40 -31.09
N LYS A 33 8.76 11.29 -29.83
CA LYS A 33 10.16 11.26 -29.39
C LYS A 33 10.70 9.82 -29.46
N PRO A 34 12.01 9.65 -29.63
CA PRO A 34 12.62 8.34 -29.76
C PRO A 34 12.28 7.43 -28.58
N LEU A 35 12.31 6.14 -28.82
CA LEU A 35 11.85 5.04 -28.00
C LEU A 35 12.45 5.07 -26.59
N GLU A 36 11.97 5.96 -25.74
CA GLU A 36 12.17 5.82 -24.32
C GLU A 36 11.04 4.93 -23.82
N VAL A 37 11.37 3.86 -23.12
CA VAL A 37 10.38 2.88 -22.61
C VAL A 37 9.57 3.54 -21.50
N LEU A 38 8.57 4.31 -21.92
CA LEU A 38 7.61 4.97 -21.04
C LEU A 38 6.44 4.02 -20.85
N GLY A 39 6.21 3.55 -19.63
CA GLY A 39 5.09 2.67 -19.31
C GLY A 39 5.10 1.37 -20.13
N VAL A 40 5.84 0.39 -19.67
CA VAL A 40 6.25 -0.81 -20.40
C VAL A 40 5.09 -1.60 -20.99
N LYS A 41 3.92 -1.58 -20.33
CA LYS A 41 2.73 -2.32 -20.72
C LYS A 41 1.53 -1.42 -21.04
N GLN A 42 1.74 -0.31 -21.73
CA GLN A 42 0.64 0.53 -22.18
C GLN A 42 0.24 0.19 -23.62
N ASN A 43 -1.06 0.25 -23.87
CA ASN A 43 -1.62 0.08 -25.21
C ASN A 43 -0.97 1.08 -26.19
N PRO A 44 -0.42 0.63 -27.33
CA PRO A 44 0.16 1.51 -28.34
C PRO A 44 -0.82 2.53 -28.93
N ALA A 45 -2.13 2.31 -28.80
CA ALA A 45 -3.19 3.14 -29.35
C ALA A 45 -3.48 4.45 -28.57
N GLY A 46 -2.79 4.70 -27.45
CA GLY A 46 -2.69 6.03 -26.84
C GLY A 46 -3.82 6.51 -25.95
N MET A 47 -4.98 5.88 -25.88
CA MET A 47 -6.04 6.22 -24.91
C MET A 47 -6.18 5.13 -23.87
N ALA A 48 -6.25 5.52 -22.60
CA ALA A 48 -6.65 4.62 -21.54
C ALA A 48 -8.12 4.22 -21.78
N VAL A 49 -8.41 2.94 -21.89
CA VAL A 49 -9.76 2.39 -22.05
C VAL A 49 -10.35 1.98 -20.68
N GLU A 50 -9.86 2.56 -19.60
CA GLU A 50 -10.21 2.22 -18.22
C GLU A 50 -10.13 3.48 -17.33
N ALA A 51 -10.77 3.42 -16.17
CA ALA A 51 -10.70 4.49 -15.20
C ALA A 51 -9.26 4.68 -14.69
N VAL A 52 -8.63 5.78 -15.05
CA VAL A 52 -7.25 6.14 -14.66
C VAL A 52 -7.20 7.53 -14.04
N THR A 53 -6.42 7.67 -12.98
CA THR A 53 -6.02 8.99 -12.47
C THR A 53 -4.52 9.14 -12.71
N ARG A 54 -4.15 10.14 -13.49
CA ARG A 54 -2.76 10.47 -13.78
C ARG A 54 -2.36 11.71 -13.00
N ILE A 55 -1.24 11.61 -12.25
CA ILE A 55 -0.65 12.70 -11.48
C ILE A 55 0.74 12.95 -12.06
N SER A 56 0.97 14.14 -12.60
CA SER A 56 2.29 14.56 -13.07
C SER A 56 3.23 14.81 -11.89
N GLY A 57 4.56 14.80 -12.15
CA GLY A 57 5.53 15.13 -11.13
C GLY A 57 5.38 16.57 -10.59
N ALA A 58 4.88 17.50 -11.38
CA ALA A 58 4.55 18.86 -10.92
C ALA A 58 3.37 18.84 -9.95
N GLU A 59 2.30 18.12 -10.27
CA GLU A 59 1.15 17.93 -9.37
C GLU A 59 1.54 17.16 -8.11
N ALA A 60 2.37 16.12 -8.21
CA ALA A 60 2.87 15.38 -7.05
C ALA A 60 3.64 16.30 -6.09
N ARG A 61 4.50 17.16 -6.60
CA ARG A 61 5.22 18.18 -5.81
C ARG A 61 4.29 19.21 -5.17
N LEU A 62 3.30 19.70 -5.91
CA LEU A 62 2.29 20.63 -5.43
C LEU A 62 1.44 20.03 -4.31
N LEU A 63 1.02 18.78 -4.45
CA LEU A 63 0.19 18.07 -3.47
C LEU A 63 0.99 17.43 -2.33
N GLY A 64 2.32 17.57 -2.32
CA GLY A 64 3.21 16.99 -1.33
C GLY A 64 3.25 15.45 -1.36
N ILE A 65 3.05 14.84 -2.53
CA ILE A 65 3.08 13.39 -2.73
C ILE A 65 4.54 12.96 -2.96
N ASP A 66 5.09 12.26 -1.99
CA ASP A 66 6.46 11.73 -1.98
C ASP A 66 6.52 10.21 -1.71
N ALA A 67 5.36 9.55 -1.62
CA ALA A 67 5.23 8.11 -1.43
C ALA A 67 3.93 7.61 -2.06
N ALA A 68 3.81 6.29 -2.30
CA ALA A 68 2.58 5.67 -2.81
C ALA A 68 1.35 5.99 -1.93
N LYS A 69 1.53 6.07 -0.60
CA LYS A 69 0.46 6.45 0.34
C LYS A 69 -0.09 7.85 0.11
N GLY A 70 0.73 8.78 -0.41
CA GLY A 70 0.33 10.15 -0.69
C GLY A 70 -0.77 10.28 -1.75
N VAL A 71 -1.00 9.24 -2.58
CA VAL A 71 -2.08 9.24 -3.58
C VAL A 71 -3.47 8.95 -2.99
N SER A 72 -3.52 8.55 -1.72
CA SER A 72 -4.77 8.32 -1.01
C SER A 72 -5.62 9.59 -0.99
N LEU A 73 -6.91 9.45 -1.28
CA LEU A 73 -7.89 10.54 -1.36
C LEU A 73 -7.66 11.56 -2.49
N VAL A 74 -6.75 11.28 -3.45
CA VAL A 74 -6.53 12.11 -4.64
C VAL A 74 -7.17 11.46 -5.87
N ALA A 75 -7.40 10.14 -5.84
CA ALA A 75 -8.13 9.41 -6.87
C ALA A 75 -9.51 8.98 -6.36
N PRO A 76 -10.57 8.99 -7.19
CA PRO A 76 -11.89 8.53 -6.80
C PRO A 76 -11.88 7.10 -6.30
N ASN A 77 -12.66 6.81 -5.24
CA ASN A 77 -12.80 5.47 -4.64
C ASN A 77 -11.49 4.77 -4.28
N PHE A 78 -10.43 5.55 -4.04
CA PHE A 78 -9.12 5.04 -3.65
C PHE A 78 -8.78 5.51 -2.23
N TYR A 79 -8.54 4.57 -1.32
CA TYR A 79 -8.27 4.87 0.07
C TYR A 79 -7.18 3.96 0.64
N MET A 80 -6.13 4.56 1.17
CA MET A 80 -5.01 3.91 1.83
C MET A 80 -4.90 4.45 3.25
N PRO A 81 -5.52 3.77 4.25
CA PRO A 81 -5.55 4.25 5.63
C PRO A 81 -4.18 4.20 6.30
N ASP A 82 -4.03 4.98 7.37
CA ASP A 82 -2.89 4.91 8.27
C ASP A 82 -3.13 3.87 9.36
N TYR A 83 -2.21 2.93 9.52
CA TYR A 83 -2.26 1.87 10.54
C TYR A 83 -1.22 2.07 11.65
N GLY A 84 -0.66 3.26 11.77
CA GLY A 84 0.32 3.59 12.81
C GLY A 84 1.76 3.15 12.53
N SER A 85 2.03 2.51 11.40
CA SER A 85 3.39 2.22 10.92
C SER A 85 3.42 2.11 9.40
N ARG A 86 4.63 2.08 8.83
CA ARG A 86 4.84 1.86 7.39
C ARG A 86 4.72 0.38 6.96
N MET A 87 4.55 -0.55 7.90
CA MET A 87 4.40 -1.96 7.59
C MET A 87 3.00 -2.31 7.10
N THR A 88 1.99 -1.78 7.74
CA THR A 88 0.61 -2.24 7.60
C THR A 88 -0.18 -1.39 6.62
N SER A 89 0.31 -1.29 5.40
CA SER A 89 -0.41 -0.58 4.34
C SER A 89 -1.45 -1.48 3.70
N SER A 90 -2.73 -1.18 3.90
CA SER A 90 -3.83 -1.75 3.13
C SER A 90 -4.39 -0.72 2.18
N ILE A 91 -4.88 -1.17 1.04
CA ILE A 91 -5.44 -0.31 0.00
C ILE A 91 -6.86 -0.77 -0.29
N TYR A 92 -7.78 0.17 -0.30
CA TYR A 92 -9.19 -0.04 -0.63
C TYR A 92 -9.51 0.71 -1.91
N VAL A 93 -10.03 -0.02 -2.89
CA VAL A 93 -10.45 0.53 -4.17
C VAL A 93 -11.83 -0.02 -4.52
N ARG A 94 -12.79 0.88 -4.77
CA ARG A 94 -14.15 0.48 -5.18
C ARG A 94 -14.80 -0.55 -4.24
N GLY A 95 -14.51 -0.48 -2.93
CA GLY A 95 -15.03 -1.42 -1.94
C GLY A 95 -14.28 -2.74 -1.84
N LEU A 96 -13.31 -3.00 -2.70
CA LEU A 96 -12.36 -4.10 -2.56
C LEU A 96 -11.19 -3.68 -1.67
N GLY A 97 -10.77 -4.54 -0.78
CA GLY A 97 -9.65 -4.29 0.13
C GLY A 97 -9.29 -5.53 0.90
N THR A 98 -8.18 -5.50 1.60
CA THR A 98 -7.73 -6.64 2.39
C THR A 98 -7.22 -6.20 3.75
N ARG A 99 -7.57 -6.95 4.77
CA ARG A 99 -6.93 -6.92 6.09
C ARG A 99 -5.94 -8.07 6.27
N ILE A 100 -5.97 -9.03 5.33
CA ILE A 100 -5.23 -10.28 5.41
C ILE A 100 -4.24 -10.31 4.25
N ASP A 101 -2.98 -10.53 4.57
CA ASP A 101 -1.80 -10.85 3.77
C ASP A 101 -1.74 -10.23 2.35
N GLN A 102 -2.44 -10.76 1.36
CA GLN A 102 -2.27 -10.39 -0.04
C GLN A 102 -3.01 -9.09 -0.40
N PRO A 103 -2.39 -8.16 -1.17
CA PRO A 103 -3.04 -6.92 -1.61
C PRO A 103 -4.09 -7.18 -2.69
N VAL A 104 -4.99 -6.20 -2.89
CA VAL A 104 -5.92 -6.13 -4.03
C VAL A 104 -5.50 -5.12 -5.08
N VAL A 105 -4.48 -4.32 -4.78
CA VAL A 105 -3.89 -3.32 -5.68
C VAL A 105 -2.40 -3.59 -5.80
N GLY A 106 -1.90 -3.67 -7.03
CA GLY A 106 -0.49 -3.81 -7.31
C GLY A 106 0.24 -2.47 -7.23
N LEU A 107 1.55 -2.52 -7.02
CA LEU A 107 2.46 -1.39 -7.10
C LEU A 107 3.64 -1.73 -8.00
N SER A 108 3.98 -0.83 -8.93
CA SER A 108 5.28 -0.85 -9.60
C SER A 108 5.95 0.51 -9.51
N VAL A 109 7.27 0.51 -9.35
CA VAL A 109 8.10 1.72 -9.39
C VAL A 109 9.21 1.51 -10.41
N ASP A 110 9.29 2.36 -11.43
CA ASP A 110 10.21 2.21 -12.56
C ASP A 110 10.20 0.80 -13.17
N ASN A 111 9.01 0.22 -13.35
CA ASN A 111 8.70 -1.13 -13.84
C ASN A 111 9.01 -2.29 -12.87
N ILE A 112 9.61 -2.04 -11.71
CA ILE A 112 9.85 -3.07 -10.68
C ILE A 112 8.51 -3.38 -9.98
N PRO A 113 7.94 -4.60 -10.08
CA PRO A 113 6.71 -4.95 -9.40
C PRO A 113 6.99 -5.28 -7.93
N TYR A 114 6.29 -4.64 -7.01
CA TYR A 114 6.35 -4.93 -5.57
C TYR A 114 5.28 -5.98 -5.23
N LEU A 115 5.69 -7.20 -4.89
CA LEU A 115 4.75 -8.30 -4.62
C LEU A 115 4.29 -8.37 -3.15
N ASN A 116 4.91 -7.61 -2.26
CA ASN A 116 4.60 -7.56 -0.84
C ASN A 116 4.03 -6.18 -0.48
N LYS A 117 2.74 -6.11 -0.11
CA LYS A 117 2.08 -4.84 0.26
C LYS A 117 2.74 -4.11 1.44
N ASP A 118 3.34 -4.85 2.37
CA ASP A 118 3.96 -4.28 3.55
C ASP A 118 5.21 -3.44 3.19
N ASN A 119 5.71 -3.60 1.96
CA ASN A 119 6.79 -2.79 1.39
C ASN A 119 6.30 -1.74 0.37
N TYR A 120 5.04 -1.27 0.43
CA TYR A 120 4.51 -0.24 -0.48
C TYR A 120 4.76 1.18 0.00
N ASP A 121 4.87 1.39 1.32
CA ASP A 121 5.03 2.72 1.92
C ASP A 121 6.51 3.05 2.14
N PHE A 122 7.13 3.65 1.14
CA PHE A 122 8.49 4.22 1.20
C PHE A 122 8.55 5.54 0.43
N ASP A 123 9.47 6.40 0.83
CA ASP A 123 9.61 7.72 0.23
C ASP A 123 10.34 7.64 -1.12
N ILE A 124 9.86 8.38 -2.12
CA ILE A 124 10.36 8.40 -3.49
C ILE A 124 10.67 9.84 -3.87
N ALA A 125 11.97 10.17 -4.02
CA ALA A 125 12.37 11.45 -4.56
C ALA A 125 12.16 11.49 -6.08
N ASP A 126 11.90 12.70 -6.60
CA ASP A 126 11.88 13.02 -8.03
C ASP A 126 10.91 12.17 -8.86
N ILE A 127 9.65 12.09 -8.40
CA ILE A 127 8.56 11.47 -9.14
C ILE A 127 8.32 12.23 -10.45
N GLU A 128 8.31 11.52 -11.57
CA GLU A 128 7.95 12.02 -12.89
C GLU A 128 6.45 11.94 -13.13
N SER A 129 5.84 10.78 -12.79
CA SER A 129 4.40 10.57 -12.89
C SER A 129 3.94 9.43 -12.00
N ILE A 130 2.67 9.48 -11.63
CA ILE A 130 1.95 8.39 -10.96
C ILE A 130 0.69 8.13 -11.77
N ASP A 131 0.50 6.88 -12.20
CA ASP A 131 -0.72 6.40 -12.84
C ASP A 131 -1.44 5.45 -11.87
N ILE A 132 -2.70 5.74 -11.56
CA ILE A 132 -3.56 4.92 -10.70
C ILE A 132 -4.67 4.37 -11.57
N LEU A 133 -4.54 3.10 -11.94
CA LEU A 133 -5.55 2.36 -12.70
C LEU A 133 -6.53 1.72 -11.71
N ARG A 134 -7.82 1.91 -11.91
CA ARG A 134 -8.89 1.33 -11.09
C ARG A 134 -9.64 0.26 -11.87
N GLY A 135 -10.16 -0.74 -11.14
CA GLY A 135 -10.69 -1.96 -11.74
C GLY A 135 -9.64 -3.04 -11.90
N ALA A 136 -10.03 -4.23 -12.33
CA ALA A 136 -9.13 -5.37 -12.42
C ALA A 136 -8.08 -5.20 -13.52
N GLN A 137 -6.80 -5.26 -13.12
CA GLN A 137 -5.63 -5.10 -13.99
C GLN A 137 -4.87 -6.42 -14.19
N ALA A 138 -5.57 -7.55 -14.08
CA ALA A 138 -4.94 -8.85 -13.96
C ALA A 138 -4.25 -9.33 -15.24
N ILE A 139 -4.70 -8.94 -16.45
CA ILE A 139 -4.11 -9.42 -17.71
C ILE A 139 -2.63 -9.05 -17.79
N LEU A 140 -2.32 -7.77 -17.64
CA LEU A 140 -0.96 -7.27 -17.81
C LEU A 140 -0.14 -7.30 -16.52
N ASN A 141 -0.77 -7.10 -15.36
CA ASN A 141 -0.07 -6.97 -14.08
C ASN A 141 -0.19 -8.21 -13.19
N GLY A 142 -1.10 -9.15 -13.52
CA GLY A 142 -1.19 -10.45 -12.87
C GLY A 142 -1.84 -10.43 -11.50
N ARG A 143 -1.28 -11.23 -10.62
CA ARG A 143 -1.78 -11.46 -9.27
C ARG A 143 -1.96 -10.17 -8.46
N ASN A 144 -2.94 -10.19 -7.55
CA ASN A 144 -3.11 -9.12 -6.55
C ASN A 144 -3.40 -7.73 -7.14
N THR A 145 -3.99 -7.68 -8.35
CA THR A 145 -4.41 -6.45 -9.03
C THR A 145 -5.92 -6.43 -9.30
N MET A 146 -6.67 -7.11 -8.45
CA MET A 146 -8.12 -7.26 -8.54
C MET A 146 -8.87 -5.92 -8.42
N GLY A 147 -8.34 -4.98 -7.67
CA GLY A 147 -8.89 -3.64 -7.48
C GLY A 147 -8.21 -2.56 -8.31
N GLY A 148 -6.97 -2.77 -8.75
CA GLY A 148 -6.23 -1.77 -9.51
C GLY A 148 -4.72 -1.94 -9.51
N GLN A 149 -4.04 -0.95 -10.09
CA GLN A 149 -2.57 -0.89 -10.17
C GLN A 149 -2.09 0.55 -9.97
N ILE A 150 -1.03 0.73 -9.20
CA ILE A 150 -0.29 2.00 -9.08
C ILE A 150 1.03 1.84 -9.82
N ASN A 151 1.29 2.73 -10.78
CA ASN A 151 2.56 2.80 -11.49
C ASN A 151 3.23 4.12 -11.19
N ILE A 152 4.40 4.10 -10.58
CA ILE A 152 5.21 5.29 -10.29
C ILE A 152 6.43 5.31 -11.19
N ARG A 153 6.66 6.42 -11.83
CA ARG A 153 7.89 6.65 -12.62
C ARG A 153 8.68 7.78 -12.00
N THR A 154 9.99 7.61 -11.96
CA THR A 154 10.94 8.63 -11.51
C THR A 154 11.63 9.27 -12.70
N LEU A 155 12.17 10.48 -12.51
CA LEU A 155 12.82 11.25 -13.56
C LEU A 155 13.90 10.44 -14.30
N SER A 156 13.93 10.59 -15.63
CA SER A 156 14.91 9.93 -16.49
C SER A 156 16.19 10.77 -16.61
N PRO A 157 17.41 10.17 -16.44
CA PRO A 157 18.66 10.86 -16.61
C PRO A 157 18.98 11.19 -18.07
N LEU A 158 18.24 10.64 -19.04
CA LEU A 158 18.36 11.04 -20.46
C LEU A 158 17.65 12.36 -20.74
N ARG A 159 16.63 12.74 -19.96
CA ARG A 159 15.83 13.95 -20.17
C ARG A 159 16.09 15.03 -19.13
N THR A 160 16.48 14.63 -17.92
CA THR A 160 16.75 15.54 -16.81
C THR A 160 18.25 15.77 -16.67
N ARG A 161 18.64 17.00 -16.33
CA ARG A 161 20.05 17.41 -16.13
C ARG A 161 20.20 18.21 -14.85
N GLY A 162 21.42 18.16 -14.31
CA GLY A 162 21.86 19.02 -13.22
C GLY A 162 21.47 18.53 -11.84
N LEU A 163 21.58 19.42 -10.88
CA LEU A 163 21.29 19.17 -9.46
C LEU A 163 19.85 19.58 -9.13
N ARG A 164 19.15 18.71 -8.42
CA ARG A 164 17.86 19.01 -7.81
C ARG A 164 17.96 18.78 -6.31
N ALA A 165 17.50 19.72 -5.51
CA ALA A 165 17.51 19.56 -4.06
C ALA A 165 16.21 20.11 -3.46
N MET A 166 15.84 19.57 -2.32
CA MET A 166 14.68 19.99 -1.54
C MET A 166 15.01 19.93 -0.07
N ALA A 167 14.58 20.96 0.68
CA ALA A 167 14.58 21.00 2.13
C ALA A 167 13.18 21.40 2.60
N LYS A 168 12.65 20.64 3.57
CA LYS A 168 11.34 20.87 4.18
C LYS A 168 11.48 20.85 5.69
N TYR A 169 10.83 21.83 6.34
CA TYR A 169 10.69 21.88 7.79
C TYR A 169 9.24 22.14 8.17
N GLY A 170 8.75 21.42 9.17
CA GLY A 170 7.34 21.52 9.54
C GLY A 170 7.05 21.16 11.01
N SER A 171 5.76 21.11 11.29
CA SER A 171 5.20 20.80 12.62
C SER A 171 5.83 19.54 13.23
N ARG A 172 6.05 19.57 14.56
CA ARG A 172 6.65 18.44 15.31
C ARG A 172 8.07 18.09 14.86
N ASN A 173 8.86 19.10 14.54
CA ASN A 173 10.22 18.95 14.05
C ASN A 173 10.32 17.99 12.85
N THR A 174 9.30 18.04 11.96
CA THR A 174 9.33 17.25 10.73
C THR A 174 10.33 17.88 9.77
N VAL A 175 11.42 17.17 9.50
CA VAL A 175 12.47 17.55 8.56
C VAL A 175 12.44 16.57 7.41
N SER A 176 12.46 17.06 6.16
CA SER A 176 12.75 16.22 5.00
C SER A 176 13.76 16.93 4.11
N ALA A 177 14.71 16.18 3.59
CA ALA A 177 15.70 16.66 2.67
C ALA A 177 15.90 15.65 1.54
N SER A 178 16.01 16.11 0.30
CA SER A 178 16.42 15.28 -0.82
C SER A 178 17.39 16.02 -1.71
N ALA A 179 18.26 15.26 -2.37
CA ALA A 179 19.16 15.75 -3.40
C ALA A 179 19.30 14.71 -4.51
N GLY A 180 19.37 15.15 -5.76
CA GLY A 180 19.54 14.28 -6.92
C GLY A 180 20.39 14.97 -7.97
N TYR A 181 21.41 14.27 -8.48
CA TYR A 181 22.22 14.71 -9.60
C TYR A 181 21.91 13.85 -10.83
N TYR A 182 21.71 14.51 -11.96
CA TYR A 182 21.39 13.92 -13.26
C TYR A 182 22.40 14.36 -14.30
N GLY A 183 23.10 13.42 -14.91
CA GLY A 183 24.14 13.71 -15.88
C GLY A 183 24.12 12.80 -17.09
N LEU A 184 24.55 13.31 -18.26
CA LEU A 184 24.98 12.48 -19.37
C LEU A 184 26.44 12.12 -19.16
N VAL A 185 26.74 10.82 -19.26
CA VAL A 185 28.11 10.31 -19.29
C VAL A 185 28.66 10.32 -20.72
N SER A 186 27.77 10.01 -21.69
CA SER A 186 28.03 10.10 -23.13
C SER A 186 26.73 10.27 -23.87
N GLU A 187 26.79 10.48 -25.19
CA GLU A 187 25.60 10.48 -26.01
C GLU A 187 24.81 9.18 -25.82
N GLY A 188 23.52 9.30 -25.45
CA GLY A 188 22.63 8.16 -25.18
C GLY A 188 22.84 7.46 -23.84
N LEU A 189 23.83 7.84 -22.98
CA LEU A 189 24.03 7.26 -21.65
C LEU A 189 23.86 8.32 -20.57
N GLY A 190 22.81 8.20 -19.78
CA GLY A 190 22.52 9.05 -18.63
C GLY A 190 22.58 8.29 -17.32
N MET A 191 23.05 8.95 -16.27
CA MET A 191 23.08 8.43 -14.90
C MET A 191 22.49 9.44 -13.93
N ALA A 192 21.83 8.94 -12.90
CA ALA A 192 21.32 9.74 -11.80
C ALA A 192 21.57 9.08 -10.47
N LEU A 193 21.94 9.87 -9.48
CA LEU A 193 22.01 9.46 -8.08
C LEU A 193 21.10 10.38 -7.28
N THR A 194 20.13 9.83 -6.57
CA THR A 194 19.21 10.58 -5.73
C THR A 194 19.24 10.01 -4.31
N GLY A 195 19.21 10.91 -3.32
CA GLY A 195 19.13 10.55 -1.93
C GLY A 195 18.05 11.37 -1.23
N GLN A 196 17.41 10.79 -0.23
CA GLN A 196 16.48 11.53 0.63
C GLN A 196 16.54 11.05 2.06
N PHE A 197 16.16 11.95 2.94
CA PHE A 197 16.07 11.74 4.39
C PHE A 197 14.80 12.39 4.92
N ARG A 198 14.18 11.73 5.91
CA ARG A 198 13.04 12.27 6.65
C ARG A 198 13.20 11.98 8.13
N HIS A 199 12.83 12.96 8.95
CA HIS A 199 12.75 12.88 10.39
C HIS A 199 11.44 13.49 10.88
N THR A 200 10.82 12.94 11.91
CA THR A 200 9.76 13.58 12.70
C THR A 200 9.83 13.12 14.16
N ASP A 201 9.56 14.02 15.09
CA ASP A 201 9.42 13.68 16.50
C ASP A 201 8.11 12.93 16.81
N GLY A 202 7.15 12.93 15.86
CA GLY A 202 5.83 12.36 16.06
C GLY A 202 4.81 13.29 16.70
N PHE A 203 3.54 12.94 16.51
CA PHE A 203 2.39 13.76 16.91
C PHE A 203 1.68 13.22 18.15
N PHE A 204 1.84 11.94 18.45
CA PHE A 204 1.15 11.23 19.51
C PHE A 204 2.08 10.94 20.70
N ARG A 205 1.50 10.88 21.89
CA ARG A 205 2.23 10.61 23.13
C ARG A 205 1.52 9.49 23.90
N ASN A 206 2.31 8.59 24.47
CA ASN A 206 1.85 7.59 25.41
C ASN A 206 1.64 8.22 26.78
N ALA A 207 0.43 8.21 27.30
CA ALA A 207 0.10 8.79 28.60
C ALA A 207 0.78 8.06 29.78
N TYR A 208 0.98 6.72 29.64
CA TYR A 208 1.63 5.91 30.66
C TYR A 208 3.13 6.21 30.80
N THR A 209 3.85 6.25 29.65
CA THR A 209 5.31 6.45 29.66
C THR A 209 5.75 7.90 29.48
N GLY A 210 4.85 8.80 29.06
CA GLY A 210 5.15 10.18 28.71
C GLY A 210 5.96 10.35 27.42
N LYS A 211 6.29 9.26 26.68
CA LYS A 211 7.12 9.29 25.48
C LYS A 211 6.29 9.56 24.22
N LYS A 212 6.92 10.20 23.22
CA LYS A 212 6.36 10.31 21.86
C LYS A 212 6.47 8.95 21.17
N LEU A 213 5.43 8.57 20.41
CA LEU A 213 5.28 7.21 19.87
C LEU A 213 5.62 7.10 18.39
N ASP A 214 5.07 7.98 17.57
CA ASP A 214 5.14 7.94 16.11
C ASP A 214 6.34 8.71 15.54
N HIS A 215 7.44 8.79 16.32
CA HIS A 215 8.71 9.33 15.82
C HIS A 215 9.24 8.46 14.71
N GLU A 216 9.85 9.09 13.70
CA GLU A 216 10.36 8.38 12.52
C GLU A 216 11.68 8.96 12.06
N ASN A 217 12.58 8.06 11.60
CA ASN A 217 13.74 8.37 10.78
C ASN A 217 13.71 7.44 9.58
N SER A 218 13.69 7.99 8.37
CA SER A 218 13.75 7.22 7.15
C SER A 218 14.74 7.84 6.17
N GLY A 219 15.25 7.03 5.27
CA GLY A 219 16.12 7.49 4.20
C GLY A 219 16.18 6.49 3.07
N SER A 220 16.49 6.98 1.87
CA SER A 220 16.72 6.14 0.71
C SER A 220 17.78 6.75 -0.20
N VAL A 221 18.43 5.87 -0.94
CA VAL A 221 19.34 6.22 -2.03
C VAL A 221 18.93 5.40 -3.25
N ARG A 222 18.82 6.08 -4.40
CA ARG A 222 18.50 5.45 -5.68
C ARG A 222 19.53 5.83 -6.72
N TRP A 223 20.06 4.82 -7.40
CA TRP A 223 20.86 4.92 -8.60
C TRP A 223 20.01 4.56 -9.82
N LYS A 224 20.03 5.39 -10.85
CA LYS A 224 19.32 5.12 -12.11
C LYS A 224 20.27 5.32 -13.29
N THR A 225 20.39 4.31 -14.14
CA THR A 225 21.10 4.37 -15.41
C THR A 225 20.10 4.20 -16.54
N ALA A 226 20.17 5.05 -17.54
CA ALA A 226 19.42 4.89 -18.78
C ALA A 226 20.39 4.98 -19.95
N TRP A 227 20.41 3.96 -20.79
CA TRP A 227 21.35 3.83 -21.89
C TRP A 227 20.62 3.44 -23.18
N GLN A 228 20.86 4.21 -24.22
CA GLN A 228 20.34 4.00 -25.57
C GLN A 228 21.51 3.88 -26.54
N PRO A 229 22.18 2.71 -26.62
CA PRO A 229 23.37 2.51 -27.47
C PRO A 229 23.03 2.53 -28.96
N SER A 230 21.77 2.40 -29.33
CA SER A 230 21.31 2.52 -30.71
C SER A 230 19.83 2.95 -30.75
N GLN A 231 19.33 3.32 -31.92
CA GLN A 231 17.90 3.63 -32.11
C GLN A 231 16.96 2.44 -31.81
N ARG A 232 17.50 1.23 -31.73
CA ARG A 232 16.72 0.01 -31.54
C ARG A 232 16.88 -0.61 -30.15
N LEU A 233 17.88 -0.24 -29.39
CA LEU A 233 18.15 -0.83 -28.09
C LEU A 233 18.13 0.23 -27.01
N SER A 234 17.34 -0.03 -25.98
CA SER A 234 17.25 0.80 -24.76
C SER A 234 17.39 -0.08 -23.52
N LEU A 235 18.23 0.38 -22.59
CA LEU A 235 18.43 -0.25 -21.30
C LEU A 235 18.13 0.75 -20.19
N SER A 236 17.49 0.32 -19.14
CA SER A 236 17.32 1.11 -17.93
C SER A 236 17.52 0.23 -16.71
N ASN A 237 18.43 0.62 -15.84
CA ASN A 237 18.61 -0.04 -14.55
C ASN A 237 18.31 0.94 -13.43
N VAL A 238 17.63 0.44 -12.40
CA VAL A 238 17.30 1.20 -11.18
C VAL A 238 17.62 0.35 -9.98
N ALA A 239 18.56 0.81 -9.16
CA ALA A 239 18.89 0.21 -7.87
C ALA A 239 18.52 1.17 -6.74
N MET A 240 17.82 0.69 -5.73
CA MET A 240 17.38 1.49 -4.59
C MET A 240 17.60 0.76 -3.27
N VAL A 241 18.13 1.47 -2.29
CA VAL A 241 18.20 1.04 -0.89
C VAL A 241 17.37 2.01 -0.07
N SER A 242 16.55 1.50 0.83
CA SER A 242 15.79 2.31 1.79
C SER A 242 15.88 1.73 3.19
N ALA A 243 15.91 2.62 4.20
CA ALA A 243 15.86 2.25 5.60
C ALA A 243 14.83 3.12 6.33
N ASN A 244 14.09 2.48 7.24
CA ASN A 244 13.14 3.15 8.12
C ASN A 244 13.31 2.61 9.54
N LYS A 245 13.27 3.52 10.52
CA LYS A 245 13.19 3.22 11.93
C LYS A 245 12.18 4.18 12.57
N GLN A 246 11.12 3.62 13.13
CA GLN A 246 10.05 4.39 13.75
C GLN A 246 9.62 3.75 15.07
N GLY A 247 9.03 4.53 15.94
CA GLY A 247 8.14 4.06 16.96
C GLY A 247 6.89 3.50 16.29
N GLY A 248 5.75 3.92 16.73
CA GLY A 248 4.54 3.59 15.99
C GLY A 248 3.44 3.04 16.87
N TYR A 249 2.38 2.67 16.18
CA TYR A 249 1.19 2.07 16.76
C TYR A 249 0.56 2.92 17.86
N PRO A 250 0.32 4.24 17.61
CA PRO A 250 -0.28 5.14 18.60
C PRO A 250 -1.80 4.92 18.67
N TYR A 251 -2.19 3.73 19.13
CA TYR A 251 -3.58 3.34 19.24
C TYR A 251 -4.20 3.85 20.53
N ALA A 252 -5.21 4.70 20.41
CA ALA A 252 -5.96 5.22 21.53
C ALA A 252 -7.08 4.27 21.93
N SER A 253 -7.26 4.00 23.22
CA SER A 253 -8.44 3.30 23.72
C SER A 253 -9.69 4.15 23.45
N LEU A 254 -10.73 3.53 22.88
CA LEU A 254 -11.98 4.22 22.59
C LEU A 254 -12.71 4.65 23.87
N SER A 255 -12.54 3.93 24.97
CA SER A 255 -13.20 4.22 26.25
C SER A 255 -12.58 5.41 26.98
N THR A 256 -11.26 5.57 26.95
CA THR A 256 -10.54 6.65 27.63
C THR A 256 -10.15 7.80 26.70
N GLY A 257 -10.06 7.54 25.41
CA GLY A 257 -9.54 8.46 24.41
C GLY A 257 -8.01 8.64 24.48
N GLU A 258 -7.31 7.90 25.34
CA GLU A 258 -5.87 7.99 25.57
C GLU A 258 -5.11 6.82 24.95
N ILE A 259 -3.87 7.07 24.60
CA ILE A 259 -2.88 6.05 24.26
C ILE A 259 -2.10 5.75 25.52
N SER A 260 -2.28 4.54 26.08
CA SER A 260 -1.67 4.19 27.36
C SER A 260 -1.34 2.70 27.36
N TYR A 261 -0.06 2.37 27.14
CA TYR A 261 0.46 1.01 27.18
C TYR A 261 1.87 0.98 27.78
N ASN A 262 2.25 -0.16 28.35
CA ASN A 262 3.48 -0.29 29.15
C ASN A 262 4.69 -0.77 28.35
N ASP A 263 4.50 -1.57 27.30
CA ASP A 263 5.59 -2.08 26.48
C ASP A 263 5.92 -1.16 25.29
N THR A 264 7.12 -1.29 24.76
CA THR A 264 7.56 -0.46 23.63
C THR A 264 7.11 -1.06 22.31
N CYS A 265 6.36 -0.28 21.54
CA CYS A 265 6.08 -0.58 20.15
C CYS A 265 7.12 0.07 19.23
N ALA A 266 7.55 -0.65 18.20
CA ALA A 266 8.50 -0.16 17.22
C ALA A 266 8.37 -0.88 15.90
N TYR A 267 8.77 -0.20 14.81
CA TYR A 267 8.92 -0.79 13.49
C TYR A 267 10.23 -0.35 12.85
N ARG A 268 10.95 -1.30 12.28
CA ARG A 268 12.16 -1.03 11.50
C ARG A 268 12.13 -1.84 10.21
N ARG A 269 12.68 -1.27 9.14
CA ARG A 269 12.77 -1.91 7.83
C ARG A 269 14.03 -1.47 7.10
N THR A 270 14.69 -2.42 6.45
CA THR A 270 15.68 -2.18 5.40
C THR A 270 15.22 -2.91 4.16
N ALA A 271 15.19 -2.22 3.02
CA ALA A 271 14.79 -2.80 1.76
C ALA A 271 15.77 -2.42 0.66
N PHE A 272 16.02 -3.39 -0.22
CA PHE A 272 16.78 -3.22 -1.46
C PHE A 272 15.88 -3.64 -2.62
N ALA A 273 15.95 -2.90 -3.73
CA ALA A 273 15.31 -3.28 -4.98
C ALA A 273 16.22 -2.90 -6.14
N ASP A 274 16.42 -3.84 -7.05
CA ASP A 274 17.09 -3.61 -8.33
C ASP A 274 16.21 -4.08 -9.47
N GLY A 275 16.17 -3.33 -10.56
CA GLY A 275 15.41 -3.67 -11.75
C GLY A 275 16.10 -3.25 -13.03
N LEU A 276 16.25 -4.20 -13.93
CA LEU A 276 16.81 -4.02 -15.27
C LEU A 276 15.69 -4.15 -16.30
N THR A 277 15.47 -3.10 -17.06
CA THR A 277 14.58 -3.11 -18.23
C THR A 277 15.43 -3.06 -19.49
N VAL A 278 15.25 -4.04 -20.38
CA VAL A 278 15.89 -4.09 -21.69
C VAL A 278 14.80 -4.10 -22.76
N ALA A 279 14.80 -3.15 -23.68
CA ALA A 279 13.85 -3.09 -24.78
C ALA A 279 14.58 -3.04 -26.11
N TRP A 280 14.18 -3.94 -27.02
CA TRP A 280 14.67 -3.98 -28.39
C TRP A 280 13.52 -3.74 -29.38
N ALA A 281 13.72 -2.73 -30.25
CA ALA A 281 12.76 -2.35 -31.27
C ALA A 281 13.14 -2.88 -32.64
N GLY A 282 12.38 -3.88 -33.13
CA GLY A 282 12.39 -4.30 -34.52
C GLY A 282 11.55 -3.36 -35.39
N LYS A 283 11.35 -3.74 -36.67
CA LYS A 283 10.55 -2.93 -37.61
C LYS A 283 9.06 -2.84 -37.22
N ARG A 284 8.48 -3.86 -36.61
CA ARG A 284 7.04 -3.97 -36.27
C ARG A 284 6.78 -4.49 -34.87
N VAL A 285 7.83 -4.81 -34.14
CA VAL A 285 7.77 -5.50 -32.86
C VAL A 285 8.75 -4.84 -31.90
N VAL A 286 8.34 -4.68 -30.65
CA VAL A 286 9.23 -4.31 -29.53
C VAL A 286 9.24 -5.49 -28.57
N VAL A 287 10.42 -6.03 -28.28
CA VAL A 287 10.62 -7.06 -27.25
C VAL A 287 11.17 -6.38 -26.02
N THR A 288 10.59 -6.68 -24.87
CA THR A 288 11.02 -6.09 -23.60
C THR A 288 11.17 -7.18 -22.55
N SER A 289 12.29 -7.13 -21.81
CA SER A 289 12.53 -7.93 -20.61
C SER A 289 12.61 -6.97 -19.42
N VAL A 290 11.95 -7.33 -18.32
CA VAL A 290 12.04 -6.63 -17.02
C VAL A 290 12.40 -7.65 -15.96
N THR A 291 13.66 -7.61 -15.54
CA THR A 291 14.20 -8.46 -14.47
C THR A 291 14.28 -7.66 -13.18
N SER A 292 13.82 -8.20 -12.06
CA SER A 292 14.01 -7.53 -10.76
C SER A 292 14.44 -8.48 -9.64
N LEU A 293 15.22 -7.94 -8.73
CA LEU A 293 15.64 -8.59 -7.49
C LEU A 293 15.34 -7.65 -6.33
N GLN A 294 14.67 -8.16 -5.30
CA GLN A 294 14.34 -7.38 -4.11
C GLN A 294 14.69 -8.14 -2.84
N TYR A 295 15.10 -7.40 -1.82
CA TYR A 295 15.32 -7.90 -0.47
C TYR A 295 14.61 -7.01 0.52
N LEU A 296 13.97 -7.63 1.52
CA LEU A 296 13.32 -6.97 2.63
C LEU A 296 13.78 -7.60 3.95
N ASP A 297 14.20 -6.78 4.90
CA ASP A 297 14.43 -7.15 6.30
C ASP A 297 13.63 -6.18 7.16
N ASP A 298 12.56 -6.68 7.79
CA ASP A 298 11.73 -5.86 8.64
C ASP A 298 11.42 -6.54 9.98
N ARG A 299 11.14 -5.70 10.98
CA ARG A 299 10.74 -6.14 12.31
C ARG A 299 9.72 -5.18 12.91
N MET A 300 8.67 -5.77 13.42
CA MET A 300 7.64 -5.14 14.23
C MET A 300 7.69 -5.72 15.65
N ASP A 301 7.72 -4.84 16.64
CA ASP A 301 7.54 -5.20 18.04
C ASP A 301 6.29 -4.46 18.54
N LEU A 302 5.37 -5.17 19.20
CA LEU A 302 4.09 -4.64 19.67
C LEU A 302 3.84 -4.99 21.14
N ASP A 303 3.32 -4.03 21.86
CA ASP A 303 2.45 -4.25 23.00
C ASP A 303 1.07 -4.66 22.45
N GLN A 304 0.77 -5.96 22.41
CA GLN A 304 -0.37 -6.47 21.66
C GLN A 304 -1.71 -6.22 22.38
N ASP A 305 -1.71 -5.94 23.67
CA ASP A 305 -2.92 -5.60 24.42
C ASP A 305 -3.22 -4.08 24.38
N PHE A 306 -2.21 -3.25 24.11
CA PHE A 306 -2.29 -1.77 24.08
C PHE A 306 -2.84 -1.15 25.37
N LEU A 307 -2.62 -1.81 26.49
CA LEU A 307 -3.05 -1.40 27.83
C LEU A 307 -1.85 -1.19 28.77
N PRO A 308 -1.98 -0.45 29.87
CA PRO A 308 -0.91 -0.32 30.86
C PRO A 308 -0.83 -1.54 31.81
N VAL A 309 -0.93 -2.74 31.27
CA VAL A 309 -0.91 -4.02 31.99
C VAL A 309 -0.05 -5.06 31.27
N ASP A 310 0.50 -6.00 32.02
CA ASP A 310 1.42 -7.01 31.52
C ASP A 310 0.67 -8.26 30.98
N TYR A 311 0.00 -8.14 29.82
CA TYR A 311 -0.62 -9.31 29.18
C TYR A 311 0.36 -10.05 28.28
N PHE A 312 0.69 -9.52 27.14
CA PHE A 312 1.62 -10.16 26.20
C PHE A 312 2.17 -9.21 25.14
N THR A 313 3.36 -9.54 24.65
CA THR A 313 4.01 -8.85 23.53
C THR A 313 4.11 -9.76 22.33
N LEU A 314 4.04 -9.15 21.14
CA LEU A 314 4.25 -9.80 19.84
C LEU A 314 5.50 -9.21 19.17
N THR A 315 6.36 -10.07 18.66
CA THR A 315 7.37 -9.71 17.67
C THR A 315 7.01 -10.34 16.33
N GLN A 316 7.27 -9.64 15.24
CA GLN A 316 7.24 -10.20 13.89
C GLN A 316 8.48 -9.70 13.17
N ALA A 317 9.45 -10.57 12.94
CA ALA A 317 10.66 -10.30 12.19
C ALA A 317 10.64 -11.10 10.89
N ARG A 318 10.98 -10.46 9.76
CA ARG A 318 10.87 -11.09 8.46
C ARG A 318 12.04 -10.72 7.57
N LYS A 319 12.54 -11.72 6.84
CA LYS A 319 13.51 -11.56 5.76
C LYS A 319 12.92 -12.18 4.51
N GLU A 320 12.90 -11.40 3.43
CA GLU A 320 12.24 -11.83 2.19
C GLU A 320 13.12 -11.51 0.99
N TRP A 321 13.30 -12.50 0.12
CA TRP A 321 13.84 -12.34 -1.22
C TRP A 321 12.75 -12.50 -2.25
N THR A 322 12.74 -11.60 -3.24
CA THR A 322 11.80 -11.67 -4.36
C THR A 322 12.57 -11.48 -5.66
N PHE A 323 12.40 -12.42 -6.59
CA PHE A 323 12.89 -12.34 -7.96
C PHE A 323 11.68 -12.31 -8.90
N THR A 324 11.72 -11.45 -9.94
CA THR A 324 10.72 -11.44 -10.98
C THR A 324 11.35 -11.28 -12.35
N GLU A 325 10.76 -11.94 -13.35
CA GLU A 325 11.08 -11.77 -14.76
C GLU A 325 9.80 -11.62 -15.58
N ASP A 326 9.76 -10.61 -16.41
CA ASP A 326 8.64 -10.30 -17.30
C ASP A 326 9.16 -10.10 -18.72
N LEU A 327 9.03 -11.09 -19.56
CA LEU A 327 9.44 -11.06 -20.97
C LEU A 327 8.21 -10.94 -21.86
N PHE A 328 8.10 -9.86 -22.60
CA PHE A 328 6.95 -9.64 -23.46
C PHE A 328 7.31 -8.96 -24.79
N THR A 329 6.43 -9.11 -25.73
CA THR A 329 6.47 -8.49 -27.05
C THR A 329 5.20 -7.70 -27.29
N ARG A 330 5.35 -6.56 -27.96
CA ARG A 330 4.22 -5.78 -28.46
C ARG A 330 4.47 -5.34 -29.90
N GLY A 331 3.39 -5.18 -30.63
CA GLY A 331 3.52 -4.75 -32.01
C GLY A 331 2.20 -4.29 -32.59
N THR A 332 2.28 -3.74 -33.82
CA THR A 332 1.12 -3.31 -34.59
C THR A 332 1.27 -3.73 -36.04
N ARG A 333 0.13 -4.11 -36.66
CA ARG A 333 0.06 -4.41 -38.10
C ARG A 333 -1.28 -3.90 -38.64
N GLY A 334 -1.24 -2.75 -39.31
CA GLY A 334 -2.46 -2.06 -39.75
C GLY A 334 -3.35 -1.72 -38.53
N ALA A 335 -4.58 -2.17 -38.57
CA ALA A 335 -5.56 -1.96 -37.51
C ALA A 335 -5.40 -2.90 -36.29
N TYR A 336 -4.54 -3.91 -36.40
CA TYR A 336 -4.32 -4.91 -35.37
C TYR A 336 -3.10 -4.57 -34.53
N GLY A 337 -3.28 -4.49 -33.20
CA GLY A 337 -2.23 -4.37 -32.21
C GLY A 337 -2.21 -5.60 -31.30
N TRP A 338 -1.06 -5.94 -30.74
CA TRP A 338 -0.95 -7.01 -29.76
C TRP A 338 0.11 -6.72 -28.71
N LEU A 339 -0.10 -7.32 -27.56
CA LEU A 339 0.87 -7.45 -26.49
C LEU A 339 0.77 -8.88 -25.96
N GLY A 340 1.87 -9.60 -25.85
CA GLY A 340 1.88 -10.95 -25.29
C GLY A 340 3.20 -11.25 -24.62
N GLY A 341 3.17 -12.04 -23.55
CA GLY A 341 4.38 -12.31 -22.79
C GLY A 341 4.23 -13.43 -21.78
N VAL A 342 5.33 -13.62 -21.06
CA VAL A 342 5.45 -14.57 -19.95
C VAL A 342 5.98 -13.84 -18.73
N PHE A 343 5.43 -14.17 -17.58
CA PHE A 343 5.87 -13.63 -16.29
C PHE A 343 6.22 -14.78 -15.36
N ALA A 344 7.35 -14.67 -14.67
CA ALA A 344 7.75 -15.61 -13.64
C ALA A 344 8.18 -14.87 -12.39
N PHE A 345 7.93 -15.46 -11.22
CA PHE A 345 8.42 -14.92 -9.96
C PHE A 345 8.77 -16.05 -8.98
N TYR A 346 9.69 -15.72 -8.08
CA TYR A 346 9.99 -16.53 -6.93
C TYR A 346 10.15 -15.64 -5.70
N LYS A 347 9.47 -16.00 -4.61
CA LYS A 347 9.51 -15.30 -3.33
C LYS A 347 9.82 -16.29 -2.21
N SER A 348 10.81 -15.98 -1.38
CA SER A 348 11.17 -16.75 -0.18
C SER A 348 11.18 -15.83 1.02
N THR A 349 10.32 -16.13 1.99
CA THR A 349 10.17 -15.36 3.23
C THR A 349 10.52 -16.25 4.42
N ASP A 350 11.50 -15.86 5.20
CA ASP A 350 11.78 -16.41 6.53
C ASP A 350 11.19 -15.43 7.56
N MET A 351 10.38 -15.93 8.48
CA MET A 351 9.70 -15.13 9.47
C MET A 351 9.80 -15.75 10.86
N ASP A 352 10.13 -14.92 11.84
CA ASP A 352 10.13 -15.24 13.27
C ASP A 352 9.08 -14.38 13.96
N ALA A 353 8.10 -15.03 14.61
CA ALA A 353 6.90 -14.37 15.15
C ALA A 353 6.53 -14.88 16.57
N PRO A 354 7.43 -14.73 17.58
CA PRO A 354 7.15 -15.14 18.94
C PRO A 354 6.10 -14.25 19.61
N VAL A 355 5.25 -14.89 20.42
CA VAL A 355 4.33 -14.24 21.37
C VAL A 355 4.79 -14.56 22.78
N THR A 356 5.07 -13.53 23.58
CA THR A 356 5.50 -13.69 24.96
C THR A 356 4.40 -13.30 25.93
N PHE A 357 3.83 -14.29 26.62
CA PHE A 357 2.89 -14.09 27.72
C PHE A 357 3.63 -13.64 28.98
N LYS A 358 3.01 -12.72 29.73
CA LYS A 358 3.50 -12.17 30.98
C LYS A 358 2.54 -12.52 32.12
N ASP A 359 2.91 -12.20 33.35
CA ASP A 359 2.23 -12.61 34.58
C ASP A 359 0.71 -12.34 34.58
N THR A 360 0.29 -11.11 34.26
CA THR A 360 -1.14 -10.78 34.21
C THR A 360 -1.86 -11.53 33.09
N GLY A 361 -1.22 -11.65 31.91
CA GLY A 361 -1.78 -12.41 30.78
C GLY A 361 -1.96 -13.89 31.11
N ILE A 362 -1.01 -14.49 31.79
CA ILE A 362 -1.10 -15.88 32.25
C ILE A 362 -2.29 -16.06 33.19
N ARG A 363 -2.37 -15.21 34.22
CA ARG A 363 -3.43 -15.30 35.23
C ARG A 363 -4.83 -15.03 34.67
N GLU A 364 -5.00 -13.96 33.92
CA GLU A 364 -6.33 -13.52 33.46
C GLU A 364 -6.83 -14.28 32.23
N LEU A 365 -5.92 -14.64 31.30
CA LEU A 365 -6.33 -15.27 30.04
C LEU A 365 -6.24 -16.80 30.04
N ILE A 366 -5.39 -17.38 30.91
CA ILE A 366 -5.18 -18.84 30.97
C ILE A 366 -5.72 -19.39 32.27
N GLU A 367 -5.15 -19.04 33.44
CA GLU A 367 -5.49 -19.64 34.72
C GLU A 367 -6.93 -19.37 35.12
N LYS A 368 -7.37 -18.13 35.08
CA LYS A 368 -8.71 -17.72 35.51
C LYS A 368 -9.81 -18.47 34.76
N HIS A 369 -9.67 -18.56 33.44
CA HIS A 369 -10.64 -19.28 32.62
C HIS A 369 -10.70 -20.80 33.00
N ARG A 370 -9.54 -21.44 33.15
CA ARG A 370 -9.44 -22.83 33.52
C ARG A 370 -9.98 -23.09 34.94
N ASN A 371 -9.66 -22.22 35.89
CA ASN A 371 -10.06 -22.31 37.28
C ASN A 371 -11.56 -22.06 37.48
N GLN A 372 -12.20 -21.27 36.64
CA GLN A 372 -13.65 -21.09 36.60
C GLN A 372 -14.38 -22.36 36.11
N VAL A 373 -13.80 -23.09 35.17
CA VAL A 373 -14.38 -24.34 34.63
C VAL A 373 -14.27 -25.49 35.64
N ASN A 374 -13.17 -25.52 36.40
CA ASN A 374 -12.93 -26.57 37.38
C ASN A 374 -12.37 -25.98 38.70
N PRO A 375 -13.23 -25.42 39.55
CA PRO A 375 -12.81 -24.74 40.77
C PRO A 375 -12.24 -25.68 41.84
N ASP A 376 -12.59 -26.96 41.82
CA ASP A 376 -12.08 -27.96 42.80
C ASP A 376 -10.62 -28.35 42.46
N TYR A 377 -10.21 -28.18 41.21
CA TYR A 377 -8.85 -28.46 40.74
C TYR A 377 -8.24 -27.27 40.00
N PRO A 378 -8.01 -26.14 40.71
CA PRO A 378 -7.40 -24.94 40.11
C PRO A 378 -5.95 -25.20 39.73
N ILE A 379 -5.50 -24.46 38.71
CA ILE A 379 -4.10 -24.50 38.26
C ILE A 379 -3.40 -23.19 38.62
N GLU A 380 -2.11 -23.29 38.85
CA GLU A 380 -1.18 -22.16 38.89
C GLU A 380 -0.02 -22.42 37.90
N TRP A 381 0.32 -21.46 37.10
CA TRP A 381 1.40 -21.57 36.13
C TRP A 381 2.76 -21.55 36.84
N ASP A 382 3.68 -22.42 36.44
CA ASP A 382 4.98 -22.55 37.12
C ASP A 382 5.91 -21.37 36.86
N THR A 383 5.64 -20.58 35.82
CA THR A 383 6.42 -19.42 35.42
C THR A 383 5.54 -18.16 35.25
N ARG A 384 6.09 -16.99 35.56
CA ARG A 384 5.40 -15.71 35.35
C ARG A 384 5.59 -15.15 33.93
N ARG A 385 6.28 -15.87 33.08
CA ARG A 385 6.55 -15.51 31.69
C ARG A 385 6.90 -16.75 30.90
N PHE A 386 6.32 -16.90 29.73
CA PHE A 386 6.71 -17.90 28.74
C PHE A 386 6.49 -17.40 27.33
N THR A 387 7.19 -17.98 26.36
CA THR A 387 7.13 -17.58 24.96
C THR A 387 6.61 -18.74 24.12
N LEU A 388 5.64 -18.43 23.25
CA LEU A 388 5.23 -19.28 22.15
C LEU A 388 6.12 -18.90 20.96
N GLY A 389 7.11 -19.73 20.65
CA GLY A 389 8.00 -19.58 19.50
C GLY A 389 7.25 -19.94 18.21
N SER A 390 7.46 -19.20 17.15
CA SER A 390 6.88 -19.50 15.84
C SER A 390 7.81 -19.04 14.73
N ASN A 391 8.33 -20.00 13.99
CA ASN A 391 9.23 -19.77 12.85
C ASN A 391 8.59 -20.31 11.58
N PHE A 392 8.63 -19.52 10.51
CA PHE A 392 8.02 -19.83 9.23
C PHE A 392 9.00 -19.65 8.10
N ARG A 393 8.99 -20.59 7.16
CA ARG A 393 9.60 -20.43 5.85
C ARG A 393 8.52 -20.59 4.79
N LEU A 394 8.15 -19.46 4.17
CA LEU A 394 7.15 -19.42 3.10
C LEU A 394 7.85 -19.22 1.76
N LYS A 395 7.70 -20.17 0.84
CA LYS A 395 8.21 -20.07 -0.52
C LYS A 395 7.03 -20.07 -1.48
N THR A 396 6.99 -19.08 -2.38
CA THR A 396 5.96 -18.97 -3.41
C THR A 396 6.63 -18.75 -4.75
N GLY A 397 6.35 -19.61 -5.72
CA GLY A 397 6.77 -19.45 -7.10
C GLY A 397 5.56 -19.43 -8.02
N GLY A 398 5.62 -18.66 -9.09
CA GLY A 398 4.56 -18.59 -10.06
C GLY A 398 5.07 -18.33 -11.48
N PHE A 399 4.27 -18.78 -12.43
CA PHE A 399 4.49 -18.58 -13.85
C PHE A 399 3.16 -18.21 -14.51
N ALA A 400 3.21 -17.27 -15.44
CA ALA A 400 2.04 -16.88 -16.21
C ALA A 400 2.35 -16.67 -17.68
N VAL A 401 1.36 -16.94 -18.51
CA VAL A 401 1.34 -16.59 -19.93
C VAL A 401 0.16 -15.65 -20.16
N TYR A 402 0.38 -14.56 -20.88
CA TYR A 402 -0.66 -13.59 -21.13
C TYR A 402 -0.59 -13.03 -22.55
N HIS A 403 -1.77 -12.66 -23.06
CA HIS A 403 -1.92 -12.04 -24.36
C HIS A 403 -3.07 -11.04 -24.35
N GLU A 404 -2.88 -9.92 -25.03
CA GLU A 404 -3.90 -8.90 -25.28
C GLU A 404 -3.84 -8.49 -26.75
N SER A 405 -4.98 -8.55 -27.43
CA SER A 405 -5.17 -8.12 -28.79
C SER A 405 -6.04 -6.88 -28.85
N THR A 406 -5.67 -5.93 -29.67
CA THR A 406 -6.46 -4.75 -29.97
C THR A 406 -6.76 -4.71 -31.48
N TYR A 407 -8.00 -4.34 -31.84
CA TYR A 407 -8.41 -4.21 -33.25
C TYR A 407 -9.26 -2.97 -33.45
N LYS A 408 -8.84 -2.11 -34.39
CA LYS A 408 -9.51 -0.84 -34.69
C LYS A 408 -10.28 -0.95 -36.02
N VAL A 409 -11.60 -0.68 -35.96
CA VAL A 409 -12.48 -0.66 -37.15
C VAL A 409 -13.21 0.69 -37.19
N GLY A 410 -12.78 1.55 -38.09
CA GLY A 410 -13.29 2.93 -38.10
C GLY A 410 -13.01 3.64 -36.77
N GLN A 411 -14.06 4.00 -36.07
CA GLN A 411 -13.98 4.65 -34.74
C GLN A 411 -14.14 3.65 -33.58
N TRP A 412 -14.44 2.36 -33.88
CA TRP A 412 -14.53 1.32 -32.88
C TRP A 412 -13.16 0.73 -32.55
N ASN A 413 -12.90 0.55 -31.25
CA ASN A 413 -11.74 -0.17 -30.75
C ASN A 413 -12.24 -1.38 -29.95
N PHE A 414 -11.72 -2.55 -30.28
CA PHE A 414 -11.99 -3.81 -29.59
C PHE A 414 -10.70 -4.29 -28.96
N GLU A 415 -10.77 -4.66 -27.69
CA GLU A 415 -9.65 -5.26 -26.96
C GLU A 415 -10.10 -6.56 -26.31
N ALA A 416 -9.30 -7.60 -26.45
CA ALA A 416 -9.51 -8.88 -25.78
C ALA A 416 -8.19 -9.38 -25.20
N GLY A 417 -8.22 -9.74 -23.92
CA GLY A 417 -7.08 -10.23 -23.16
C GLY A 417 -7.36 -11.56 -22.49
N LEU A 418 -6.33 -12.39 -22.39
CA LEU A 418 -6.37 -13.66 -21.67
C LEU A 418 -5.04 -13.88 -20.94
N ARG A 419 -5.12 -14.33 -19.70
CA ARG A 419 -3.95 -14.69 -18.89
C ARG A 419 -4.20 -15.99 -18.14
N LEU A 420 -3.20 -16.86 -18.13
CA LEU A 420 -3.15 -18.07 -17.32
C LEU A 420 -2.05 -17.92 -16.28
N ASP A 421 -2.42 -17.95 -15.00
CA ASP A 421 -1.51 -17.96 -13.86
C ASP A 421 -1.46 -19.35 -13.23
N ILE A 422 -0.25 -19.82 -12.91
CA ILE A 422 0.02 -21.03 -12.14
C ILE A 422 0.94 -20.64 -11.00
N GLU A 423 0.50 -20.86 -9.76
CA GLU A 423 1.27 -20.54 -8.56
C GLU A 423 1.34 -21.73 -7.62
N ARG A 424 2.50 -21.92 -7.00
CA ARG A 424 2.70 -22.87 -5.92
C ARG A 424 3.25 -22.16 -4.70
N SER A 425 2.58 -22.37 -3.56
CA SER A 425 3.02 -21.86 -2.25
C SER A 425 3.30 -23.05 -1.33
N THR A 426 4.42 -22.97 -0.60
CA THR A 426 4.81 -23.94 0.43
C THR A 426 5.10 -23.22 1.72
N LEU A 427 4.63 -23.77 2.84
CA LEU A 427 4.89 -23.28 4.19
C LEU A 427 5.55 -24.38 4.99
N ASN A 428 6.78 -24.16 5.44
CA ASN A 428 7.42 -24.92 6.50
C ASN A 428 7.24 -24.12 7.80
N TYR A 429 6.82 -24.79 8.87
CA TYR A 429 6.65 -24.13 10.16
C TYR A 429 7.26 -24.94 11.27
N HIS A 430 7.75 -24.23 12.28
CA HIS A 430 8.20 -24.76 13.56
C HIS A 430 7.66 -23.86 14.65
N SER A 431 6.91 -24.42 15.57
CA SER A 431 6.37 -23.72 16.73
C SER A 431 6.67 -24.52 17.98
N ASP A 432 7.13 -23.83 19.02
CA ASP A 432 7.53 -24.46 20.27
C ASP A 432 7.10 -23.62 21.48
N ALA A 433 6.85 -24.30 22.59
CA ALA A 433 6.66 -23.69 23.89
C ALA A 433 7.00 -24.67 24.99
N THR A 434 7.90 -24.28 25.86
CA THR A 434 8.26 -25.06 27.07
C THR A 434 7.81 -24.25 28.29
N THR A 435 6.91 -24.84 29.10
CA THR A 435 6.36 -24.23 30.29
C THR A 435 5.74 -25.34 31.17
N GLY A 436 4.93 -25.01 32.18
CA GLY A 436 4.23 -25.97 33.00
C GLY A 436 3.24 -25.32 33.96
N TYR A 437 2.42 -26.15 34.55
CA TYR A 437 1.51 -25.69 35.59
C TYR A 437 1.36 -26.76 36.69
N THR A 438 1.06 -26.31 37.90
CA THR A 438 0.75 -27.12 39.03
C THR A 438 -0.77 -27.11 39.27
N THR A 439 -1.41 -28.28 39.32
CA THR A 439 -2.82 -28.44 39.69
C THR A 439 -2.91 -28.70 41.18
N TYR A 440 -3.80 -28.00 41.84
CA TYR A 440 -4.13 -28.17 43.24
C TYR A 440 -5.49 -28.83 43.38
N HIS A 441 -5.67 -29.64 44.43
CA HIS A 441 -6.98 -30.10 44.89
C HIS A 441 -7.41 -29.19 46.05
N VAL A 442 -8.60 -28.61 45.93
CA VAL A 442 -9.19 -27.78 47.01
C VAL A 442 -9.96 -28.69 47.97
N LEU A 443 -9.46 -28.77 49.18
CA LEU A 443 -10.10 -29.56 50.24
C LEU A 443 -11.36 -28.85 50.77
N PRO A 444 -12.30 -29.59 51.44
CA PRO A 444 -13.52 -29.00 52.01
C PRO A 444 -13.27 -27.85 53.02
N ASP A 445 -12.10 -27.79 53.62
CA ASP A 445 -11.67 -26.73 54.57
C ASP A 445 -11.01 -25.53 53.81
N GLY A 446 -10.97 -25.55 52.48
CA GLY A 446 -10.40 -24.50 51.65
C GLY A 446 -8.86 -24.56 51.48
N ARG A 447 -8.19 -25.51 52.11
CA ARG A 447 -6.75 -25.76 51.87
C ARG A 447 -6.52 -26.30 50.47
N ARG A 448 -5.37 -25.99 49.91
CA ARG A 448 -4.92 -26.48 48.60
C ARG A 448 -3.78 -27.47 48.79
N GLU A 449 -3.91 -28.64 48.21
CA GLU A 449 -2.83 -29.64 48.14
C GLU A 449 -2.43 -29.85 46.71
N VAL A 450 -1.12 -30.03 46.48
CA VAL A 450 -0.61 -30.31 45.12
C VAL A 450 -1.18 -31.65 44.63
N TYR A 451 -2.02 -31.58 43.60
CA TYR A 451 -2.61 -32.77 42.98
C TYR A 451 -1.66 -33.32 41.88
N SER A 452 -1.14 -32.48 41.01
CA SER A 452 -0.19 -32.85 39.97
C SER A 452 0.65 -31.67 39.50
N ARG A 453 1.83 -31.99 38.96
CA ARG A 453 2.66 -31.03 38.19
C ARG A 453 2.69 -31.50 36.76
N THR A 454 2.29 -30.63 35.82
CA THR A 454 2.17 -30.95 34.42
C THR A 454 3.13 -30.12 33.62
N PRO A 455 4.27 -30.67 33.19
CA PRO A 455 5.14 -29.97 32.23
C PRO A 455 4.42 -29.92 30.87
N LEU A 456 4.54 -28.77 30.20
CA LEU A 456 4.06 -28.55 28.86
C LEU A 456 5.26 -28.35 27.96
N ASP A 457 5.46 -29.28 27.05
CA ASP A 457 6.50 -29.24 26.03
C ASP A 457 5.83 -29.41 24.67
N ILE A 458 5.51 -28.27 24.05
CA ILE A 458 4.75 -28.22 22.79
C ILE A 458 5.74 -28.06 21.66
N HIS A 459 5.82 -29.06 20.79
CA HIS A 459 6.58 -28.99 19.54
C HIS A 459 5.63 -29.29 18.40
N ASP A 460 5.48 -28.34 17.50
CA ASP A 460 4.64 -28.47 16.32
C ASP A 460 5.43 -28.06 15.08
N THR A 461 5.68 -29.02 14.22
CA THR A 461 6.42 -28.83 12.98
C THR A 461 5.66 -29.44 11.82
N GLY A 462 5.79 -28.87 10.65
CA GLY A 462 5.20 -29.47 9.46
C GLY A 462 5.41 -28.67 8.20
N ASP A 463 4.94 -29.29 7.14
CA ASP A 463 5.04 -28.79 5.77
C ASP A 463 3.65 -28.74 5.14
N LEU A 464 3.29 -27.60 4.58
CA LEU A 464 2.07 -27.43 3.80
C LEU A 464 2.43 -27.00 2.39
N SER A 465 1.73 -27.51 1.39
CA SER A 465 1.90 -27.03 0.02
C SER A 465 0.56 -26.94 -0.71
N LYS A 466 0.41 -25.92 -1.56
CA LYS A 466 -0.80 -25.70 -2.34
C LYS A 466 -0.45 -25.12 -3.70
N THR A 467 -1.13 -25.61 -4.74
CA THR A 467 -0.98 -25.11 -6.12
C THR A 467 -2.29 -24.52 -6.58
N PHE A 468 -2.23 -23.38 -7.23
CA PHE A 468 -3.38 -22.64 -7.76
C PHE A 468 -3.20 -22.45 -9.26
N VAL A 469 -4.29 -22.58 -10.01
CA VAL A 469 -4.34 -22.29 -11.45
C VAL A 469 -5.53 -21.37 -11.69
N ARG A 470 -5.30 -20.26 -12.42
CA ARG A 470 -6.36 -19.31 -12.74
C ARG A 470 -6.26 -18.81 -14.18
N LEU A 471 -7.39 -18.85 -14.88
CA LEU A 471 -7.58 -18.25 -16.20
C LEU A 471 -8.36 -16.94 -16.03
N LEU A 472 -7.84 -15.86 -16.61
CA LEU A 472 -8.35 -14.49 -16.43
C LEU A 472 -8.68 -13.89 -17.79
N PRO A 473 -9.95 -13.66 -18.11
CA PRO A 473 -10.38 -12.98 -19.33
C PRO A 473 -10.56 -11.47 -19.11
N LYS A 474 -10.39 -10.70 -20.20
CA LYS A 474 -10.77 -9.29 -20.32
C LYS A 474 -11.32 -9.02 -21.70
N VAL A 475 -12.36 -8.22 -21.80
CA VAL A 475 -12.88 -7.68 -23.05
C VAL A 475 -13.22 -6.21 -22.85
N THR A 476 -12.77 -5.37 -23.78
CA THR A 476 -13.11 -3.94 -23.80
C THR A 476 -13.57 -3.54 -25.18
N VAL A 477 -14.61 -2.73 -25.24
CA VAL A 477 -15.12 -2.09 -26.44
C VAL A 477 -15.19 -0.59 -26.21
N SER A 478 -14.59 0.19 -27.11
CA SER A 478 -14.70 1.66 -27.04
C SER A 478 -14.98 2.26 -28.41
N TYR A 479 -15.48 3.48 -28.42
CA TYR A 479 -15.81 4.22 -29.63
C TYR A 479 -15.21 5.62 -29.56
N ASP A 480 -14.47 6.04 -30.57
CA ASP A 480 -13.80 7.34 -30.62
C ASP A 480 -14.70 8.36 -31.32
N PHE A 481 -15.45 9.16 -30.56
CA PHE A 481 -16.00 10.44 -31.04
C PHE A 481 -14.86 11.50 -31.03
N ALA A 482 -15.13 12.65 -31.64
CA ALA A 482 -14.12 13.70 -31.73
C ALA A 482 -13.55 14.13 -30.36
N ASN A 483 -14.41 14.25 -29.34
CA ASN A 483 -14.03 14.76 -28.01
C ASN A 483 -14.45 13.85 -26.85
N ILE A 484 -15.08 12.71 -27.15
CA ILE A 484 -15.58 11.76 -26.14
C ILE A 484 -15.28 10.36 -26.58
N SER A 485 -14.76 9.53 -25.70
CA SER A 485 -14.49 8.10 -25.95
C SER A 485 -15.20 7.26 -24.91
N PRO A 486 -16.47 6.87 -25.17
CA PRO A 486 -17.19 5.93 -24.33
C PRO A 486 -16.60 4.54 -24.45
N TYR A 487 -16.65 3.77 -23.35
CA TYR A 487 -16.16 2.41 -23.30
C TYR A 487 -17.02 1.51 -22.41
N PHE A 488 -16.92 0.22 -22.66
CA PHE A 488 -17.38 -0.86 -21.80
C PHE A 488 -16.23 -1.84 -21.58
N THR A 489 -15.98 -2.23 -20.33
CA THR A 489 -14.99 -3.25 -19.98
C THR A 489 -15.61 -4.33 -19.11
N PHE A 490 -15.37 -5.59 -19.48
CA PHE A 490 -15.51 -6.74 -18.61
C PHE A 490 -14.11 -7.28 -18.31
N SER A 491 -13.81 -7.53 -17.03
CA SER A 491 -12.52 -8.11 -16.63
C SER A 491 -12.66 -8.97 -15.39
N GLU A 492 -11.88 -10.03 -15.31
CA GLU A 492 -11.72 -10.83 -14.11
C GLU A 492 -10.42 -10.47 -13.41
N GLY A 493 -10.50 -10.26 -12.10
CA GLY A 493 -9.35 -10.07 -11.23
C GLY A 493 -9.28 -11.15 -10.18
N TYR A 494 -8.09 -11.42 -9.65
CA TYR A 494 -7.95 -12.34 -8.52
C TYR A 494 -6.92 -11.85 -7.51
N LYS A 495 -7.09 -12.31 -6.29
CA LYS A 495 -6.13 -12.21 -5.20
C LYS A 495 -5.64 -13.61 -4.87
N ALA A 496 -4.32 -13.77 -4.79
CA ALA A 496 -3.70 -15.07 -4.63
C ALA A 496 -4.12 -15.78 -3.34
N GLY A 497 -4.12 -17.10 -3.37
CA GLY A 497 -4.21 -17.94 -2.19
C GLY A 497 -2.87 -18.05 -1.45
N GLY A 498 -2.86 -18.70 -0.30
CA GLY A 498 -1.65 -18.87 0.50
C GLY A 498 -1.91 -19.37 1.90
N TYR A 499 -1.06 -18.92 2.82
CA TYR A 499 -1.10 -19.28 4.23
C TYR A 499 -1.04 -18.01 5.09
N ASN A 500 -1.95 -17.87 6.04
CA ASN A 500 -1.97 -16.77 6.99
C ASN A 500 -1.12 -17.08 8.22
N THR A 501 0.13 -16.66 8.22
CA THR A 501 1.05 -16.85 9.33
C THR A 501 0.69 -16.06 10.59
N GLN A 502 -0.12 -15.02 10.49
CA GLN A 502 -0.59 -14.25 11.66
C GLN A 502 -1.56 -15.03 12.54
N MET A 503 -2.16 -16.11 12.02
CA MET A 503 -3.06 -16.97 12.80
C MET A 503 -2.36 -18.06 13.59
N PHE A 504 -1.04 -18.18 13.52
CA PHE A 504 -0.32 -19.21 14.27
C PHE A 504 -0.37 -19.00 15.79
N SER A 505 -0.51 -17.77 16.26
CA SER A 505 -0.79 -17.52 17.68
C SER A 505 -2.12 -18.15 18.14
N ASP A 506 -3.15 -18.06 17.29
CA ASP A 506 -4.45 -18.71 17.55
C ASP A 506 -4.30 -20.26 17.52
N VAL A 507 -3.47 -20.78 16.61
CA VAL A 507 -3.16 -22.23 16.52
C VAL A 507 -2.48 -22.72 17.79
N LEU A 508 -1.42 -22.04 18.23
CA LEU A 508 -0.68 -22.43 19.42
C LEU A 508 -1.53 -22.31 20.69
N GLN A 509 -2.35 -21.28 20.78
CA GLN A 509 -3.30 -21.14 21.88
C GLN A 509 -4.31 -22.30 21.89
N GLN A 510 -4.85 -22.70 20.71
CA GLN A 510 -5.74 -23.86 20.62
C GLN A 510 -5.03 -25.17 21.01
N ARG A 511 -3.78 -25.38 20.61
CA ARG A 511 -3.00 -26.55 21.01
C ARG A 511 -2.76 -26.58 22.50
N LEU A 512 -2.39 -25.44 23.09
CA LEU A 512 -2.26 -25.30 24.53
C LEU A 512 -3.57 -25.68 25.25
N MET A 513 -4.68 -25.13 24.79
CA MET A 513 -6.02 -25.40 25.34
C MET A 513 -6.42 -26.88 25.14
N ALA A 514 -6.09 -27.49 24.01
CA ALA A 514 -6.36 -28.90 23.74
C ALA A 514 -5.54 -29.84 24.64
N THR A 515 -4.26 -29.50 24.90
CA THR A 515 -3.39 -30.24 25.82
C THR A 515 -3.96 -30.21 27.25
N MET A 516 -4.63 -29.12 27.62
CA MET A 516 -5.34 -29.00 28.89
C MET A 516 -6.75 -29.61 28.90
N GLY A 517 -7.17 -30.26 27.80
CA GLY A 517 -8.51 -30.87 27.66
C GLY A 517 -9.64 -29.85 27.44
N MET A 518 -9.34 -28.60 27.07
CA MET A 518 -10.31 -27.51 26.98
C MET A 518 -10.81 -27.21 25.56
N SER A 519 -10.24 -27.82 24.54
CA SER A 519 -10.67 -27.63 23.13
C SER A 519 -10.37 -28.85 22.26
N ALA A 520 -11.05 -28.97 21.11
CA ALA A 520 -10.73 -29.95 20.08
C ALA A 520 -9.52 -29.52 19.25
N LEU A 521 -8.73 -30.48 18.77
CA LEU A 521 -7.63 -30.23 17.83
C LEU A 521 -8.19 -30.10 16.42
N TYR A 522 -7.92 -28.95 15.79
CA TYR A 522 -8.16 -28.73 14.37
C TYR A 522 -6.91 -29.01 13.53
N LYS A 523 -7.11 -29.38 12.26
CA LYS A 523 -5.99 -29.49 11.32
C LYS A 523 -5.46 -28.11 11.02
N LEU A 524 -4.14 -27.92 11.11
CA LEU A 524 -3.48 -26.64 10.88
C LEU A 524 -3.84 -26.03 9.51
N ALA A 525 -3.89 -26.87 8.47
CA ALA A 525 -4.24 -26.43 7.14
C ALA A 525 -5.62 -25.74 7.07
N ASP A 526 -6.59 -26.19 7.88
CA ASP A 526 -7.94 -25.62 7.92
C ASP A 526 -7.97 -24.26 8.63
N ILE A 527 -6.96 -23.99 9.47
CA ILE A 527 -6.84 -22.74 10.22
C ILE A 527 -6.15 -21.65 9.38
N VAL A 528 -5.07 -22.01 8.69
CA VAL A 528 -4.16 -21.02 8.09
C VAL A 528 -4.20 -20.95 6.57
N ALA A 529 -4.67 -22.00 5.86
CA ALA A 529 -4.66 -22.04 4.41
C ALA A 529 -5.90 -21.40 3.80
N TYR A 530 -5.73 -20.64 2.74
CA TYR A 530 -6.82 -20.06 1.97
C TYR A 530 -6.59 -20.19 0.47
N ASN A 531 -7.69 -20.31 -0.28
CA ASN A 531 -7.70 -20.33 -1.74
C ASN A 531 -7.69 -18.90 -2.32
N PRO A 532 -7.39 -18.73 -3.62
CA PRO A 532 -7.60 -17.47 -4.30
C PRO A 532 -9.06 -17.00 -4.20
N GLU A 533 -9.25 -15.69 -4.01
CA GLU A 533 -10.53 -15.02 -4.23
C GLU A 533 -10.52 -14.33 -5.60
N TYR A 534 -11.68 -14.13 -6.22
CA TYR A 534 -11.78 -13.50 -7.52
C TYR A 534 -12.96 -12.56 -7.64
N SER A 535 -12.85 -11.62 -8.57
CA SER A 535 -13.89 -10.64 -8.85
C SER A 535 -14.23 -10.59 -10.33
N LEU A 536 -15.53 -10.52 -10.63
CA LEU A 536 -16.05 -10.18 -11.95
C LEU A 536 -16.36 -8.68 -11.95
N ASN A 537 -15.68 -7.94 -12.81
CA ASN A 537 -15.77 -6.49 -12.91
C ASN A 537 -16.46 -6.10 -14.21
N TYR A 538 -17.46 -5.25 -14.10
CA TYR A 538 -18.18 -4.64 -15.23
C TYR A 538 -18.07 -3.13 -15.08
N GLU A 539 -17.60 -2.45 -16.12
CA GLU A 539 -17.40 -1.01 -16.12
C GLU A 539 -17.93 -0.39 -17.41
N VAL A 540 -18.64 0.70 -17.28
CA VAL A 540 -19.07 1.58 -18.37
C VAL A 540 -18.58 2.98 -18.05
N GLY A 541 -17.94 3.63 -18.98
CA GLY A 541 -17.45 4.98 -18.76
C GLY A 541 -17.21 5.74 -20.04
N PHE A 542 -16.71 6.95 -19.89
CA PHE A 542 -16.17 7.73 -20.99
C PHE A 542 -15.05 8.65 -20.53
N HIS A 543 -14.13 8.91 -21.43
CA HIS A 543 -13.13 9.96 -21.35
C HIS A 543 -13.50 11.07 -22.30
N SER A 544 -13.30 12.32 -21.88
CA SER A 544 -13.58 13.46 -22.74
C SER A 544 -12.48 14.52 -22.63
N HIS A 545 -12.26 15.21 -23.74
CA HIS A 545 -11.33 16.32 -23.83
C HIS A 545 -11.98 17.44 -24.63
N PHE A 546 -12.45 18.46 -23.94
CA PHE A 546 -13.14 19.62 -24.55
C PHE A 546 -12.24 20.85 -24.53
N LEU A 547 -12.57 21.84 -25.37
CA LEU A 547 -11.99 23.18 -25.33
C LEU A 547 -10.44 23.17 -25.42
N PRO A 548 -9.82 22.83 -26.56
CA PRO A 548 -8.36 22.66 -26.68
C PRO A 548 -7.52 23.86 -26.19
N GLN A 549 -8.06 25.10 -26.27
CA GLN A 549 -7.40 26.32 -25.78
C GLN A 549 -7.60 26.55 -24.27
N ARG A 550 -8.61 25.95 -23.67
CA ARG A 550 -8.96 26.01 -22.23
C ARG A 550 -9.33 24.61 -21.76
N PRO A 551 -8.35 23.69 -21.68
CA PRO A 551 -8.61 22.26 -21.53
C PRO A 551 -9.62 21.95 -20.42
N LEU A 552 -10.66 21.21 -20.78
CA LEU A 552 -11.63 20.66 -19.87
C LEU A 552 -11.68 19.14 -20.10
N ASP A 553 -11.12 18.38 -19.16
CA ASP A 553 -11.15 16.94 -19.15
C ASP A 553 -12.22 16.48 -18.17
N ILE A 554 -13.11 15.58 -18.61
CA ILE A 554 -14.14 14.96 -17.80
C ILE A 554 -14.09 13.46 -18.03
N ASP A 555 -13.84 12.70 -16.97
CA ASP A 555 -13.85 11.24 -16.98
C ASP A 555 -14.96 10.75 -16.06
N VAL A 556 -15.77 9.82 -16.56
CA VAL A 556 -16.84 9.17 -15.78
C VAL A 556 -16.69 7.67 -15.90
N ALA A 557 -16.85 6.95 -14.79
CA ALA A 557 -16.95 5.51 -14.76
C ALA A 557 -18.05 5.05 -13.81
N LEU A 558 -18.88 4.12 -14.25
CA LEU A 558 -19.84 3.38 -13.45
C LEU A 558 -19.39 1.93 -13.39
N PHE A 559 -19.35 1.34 -12.21
CA PHE A 559 -18.84 -0.01 -12.02
C PHE A 559 -19.78 -0.90 -11.22
N TYR A 560 -19.72 -2.19 -11.52
CA TYR A 560 -20.34 -3.26 -10.75
C TYR A 560 -19.32 -4.40 -10.59
N ILE A 561 -19.08 -4.84 -9.34
CA ILE A 561 -18.10 -5.87 -8.98
C ILE A 561 -18.80 -6.95 -8.15
N ASP A 562 -18.68 -8.20 -8.59
CA ASP A 562 -19.10 -9.40 -7.85
C ASP A 562 -17.85 -10.16 -7.39
N CYS A 563 -17.49 -10.02 -6.12
CA CYS A 563 -16.36 -10.72 -5.53
C CYS A 563 -16.83 -12.03 -4.90
N ARG A 564 -16.17 -13.13 -5.27
CA ARG A 564 -16.51 -14.50 -4.87
C ARG A 564 -15.34 -15.19 -4.20
N ASP A 565 -15.66 -16.25 -3.42
CA ASP A 565 -14.69 -17.02 -2.65
C ASP A 565 -13.79 -16.10 -1.79
N GLN A 566 -14.43 -15.06 -1.24
CA GLN A 566 -13.71 -14.04 -0.49
C GLN A 566 -13.02 -14.65 0.72
N GLN A 567 -11.76 -14.32 0.88
CA GLN A 567 -10.94 -14.75 2.01
C GLN A 567 -11.42 -14.04 3.29
N MET A 568 -11.94 -14.82 4.23
CA MET A 568 -12.54 -14.33 5.46
C MET A 568 -11.99 -15.13 6.66
N THR A 569 -12.06 -14.52 7.84
CA THR A 569 -11.85 -15.23 9.09
C THR A 569 -13.19 -15.54 9.75
N VAL A 570 -13.39 -16.78 10.20
CA VAL A 570 -14.61 -17.22 10.88
C VAL A 570 -14.24 -17.90 12.20
N PHE A 571 -15.21 -17.98 13.12
CA PHE A 571 -15.08 -18.80 14.32
C PHE A 571 -15.60 -20.21 14.03
N PRO A 572 -14.95 -21.26 14.59
CA PRO A 572 -15.53 -22.59 14.55
C PRO A 572 -16.92 -22.61 15.19
N GLU A 573 -17.79 -23.52 14.71
CA GLU A 573 -19.16 -23.63 15.19
C GLU A 573 -19.19 -23.86 16.71
N GLY A 574 -19.95 -23.01 17.41
CA GLY A 574 -20.10 -23.06 18.87
C GLY A 574 -18.91 -22.49 19.66
N MET A 575 -17.84 -22.03 19.03
CA MET A 575 -16.64 -21.49 19.71
C MET A 575 -16.59 -19.97 19.73
N THR A 576 -15.98 -19.42 20.79
CA THR A 576 -15.77 -17.96 20.94
C THR A 576 -14.31 -17.53 20.71
N THR A 577 -13.42 -18.49 20.55
CA THR A 577 -11.98 -18.31 20.31
C THR A 577 -11.54 -19.22 19.16
N GLY A 578 -10.33 -18.99 18.63
CA GLY A 578 -9.75 -19.82 17.59
C GLY A 578 -10.36 -19.55 16.22
N ARG A 579 -9.91 -18.50 15.54
CA ARG A 579 -10.34 -18.15 14.19
C ARG A 579 -9.80 -19.14 13.15
N LEU A 580 -10.57 -19.37 12.09
CA LEU A 580 -10.20 -20.17 10.94
C LEU A 580 -10.21 -19.30 9.68
N MET A 581 -9.31 -19.57 8.76
CA MET A 581 -9.37 -19.02 7.41
C MET A 581 -10.40 -19.78 6.56
N THR A 582 -11.17 -19.06 5.78
CA THR A 582 -12.15 -19.63 4.86
C THR A 582 -12.32 -18.79 3.61
N ASN A 583 -12.78 -19.41 2.51
CA ASN A 583 -13.20 -18.76 1.28
C ASN A 583 -14.74 -18.73 1.14
N ALA A 584 -15.46 -18.48 2.22
CA ALA A 584 -16.93 -18.56 2.25
C ALA A 584 -17.63 -17.22 1.96
N GLY A 585 -16.89 -16.13 1.87
CA GLY A 585 -17.44 -14.80 1.66
C GLY A 585 -17.83 -14.52 0.20
N ARG A 586 -18.88 -13.70 0.00
CA ARG A 586 -19.23 -13.08 -1.27
C ARG A 586 -19.63 -11.64 -1.02
N THR A 587 -19.05 -10.71 -1.76
CA THR A 587 -19.41 -9.30 -1.69
C THR A 587 -19.84 -8.79 -3.05
N ARG A 588 -20.65 -7.74 -3.03
CA ARG A 588 -21.01 -6.95 -4.20
C ARG A 588 -20.64 -5.51 -3.94
N SER A 589 -19.96 -4.90 -4.89
CA SER A 589 -19.69 -3.47 -4.89
C SER A 589 -20.24 -2.83 -6.18
N PHE A 590 -20.87 -1.67 -6.08
CA PHE A 590 -21.23 -0.87 -7.22
C PHE A 590 -21.11 0.61 -6.88
N GLY A 591 -20.86 1.43 -7.87
CA GLY A 591 -20.68 2.85 -7.65
C GLY A 591 -20.38 3.63 -8.92
N GLY A 592 -19.98 4.87 -8.71
CA GLY A 592 -19.62 5.79 -9.77
C GLY A 592 -18.41 6.64 -9.41
N GLU A 593 -17.71 7.08 -10.43
CA GLU A 593 -16.54 7.94 -10.36
C GLU A 593 -16.69 9.09 -11.34
N LEU A 594 -16.28 10.28 -10.89
CA LEU A 594 -16.22 11.48 -11.71
C LEU A 594 -14.86 12.14 -11.45
N SER A 595 -14.12 12.41 -12.51
CA SER A 595 -12.92 13.26 -12.46
C SER A 595 -13.10 14.43 -13.43
N LEU A 596 -12.90 15.64 -12.93
CA LEU A 596 -12.95 16.87 -13.69
C LEU A 596 -11.63 17.62 -13.51
N LYS A 597 -11.00 18.00 -14.62
CA LYS A 597 -9.85 18.87 -14.64
C LYS A 597 -10.09 19.97 -15.66
N TRP A 598 -10.11 21.22 -15.21
CA TRP A 598 -10.41 22.37 -16.04
C TRP A 598 -9.36 23.47 -15.86
N GLN A 599 -8.85 23.96 -16.96
CA GLN A 599 -7.92 25.09 -17.03
C GLN A 599 -8.56 26.25 -17.83
N PRO A 600 -9.44 27.06 -17.19
CA PRO A 600 -10.16 28.15 -17.88
C PRO A 600 -9.25 29.29 -18.36
N SER A 601 -8.07 29.44 -17.76
CA SER A 601 -7.00 30.34 -18.17
C SER A 601 -5.65 29.73 -17.88
N GLU A 602 -4.55 30.33 -18.36
CA GLU A 602 -3.18 29.89 -18.05
C GLU A 602 -2.88 29.95 -16.55
N ASP A 603 -3.56 30.83 -15.84
CA ASP A 603 -3.34 31.12 -14.41
C ASP A 603 -4.21 30.27 -13.47
N LEU A 604 -5.28 29.65 -13.98
CA LEU A 604 -6.29 29.01 -13.16
C LEU A 604 -6.44 27.54 -13.49
N LEU A 605 -6.30 26.69 -12.46
CA LEU A 605 -6.59 25.25 -12.53
C LEU A 605 -7.64 24.87 -11.48
N VAL A 606 -8.68 24.21 -11.92
CA VAL A 606 -9.71 23.61 -11.07
C VAL A 606 -9.71 22.10 -11.28
N ARG A 607 -9.71 21.35 -10.21
CA ARG A 607 -9.83 19.89 -10.24
C ARG A 607 -10.85 19.41 -9.21
N ALA A 608 -11.69 18.47 -9.58
CA ALA A 608 -12.63 17.81 -8.69
C ALA A 608 -12.71 16.32 -9.04
N ASP A 609 -12.44 15.47 -8.05
CA ASP A 609 -12.54 14.02 -8.17
C ASP A 609 -13.54 13.52 -7.12
N TYR A 610 -14.57 12.81 -7.55
CA TYR A 610 -15.59 12.24 -6.68
C TYR A 610 -15.77 10.75 -6.95
N GLY A 611 -15.84 9.97 -5.88
CA GLY A 611 -16.12 8.54 -5.93
C GLY A 611 -17.22 8.15 -4.94
N TYR A 612 -18.20 7.41 -5.42
CA TYR A 612 -19.23 6.75 -4.61
C TYR A 612 -19.08 5.25 -4.70
N THR A 613 -19.14 4.56 -3.57
CA THR A 613 -19.06 3.09 -3.48
C THR A 613 -20.10 2.54 -2.52
N ASN A 614 -20.85 1.54 -2.99
CA ASN A 614 -21.73 0.72 -2.18
C ASN A 614 -21.25 -0.72 -2.18
N ALA A 615 -20.37 -1.07 -1.22
CA ALA A 615 -19.86 -2.41 -1.02
C ALA A 615 -20.59 -3.11 0.13
N THR A 616 -21.20 -4.28 -0.13
CA THR A 616 -22.00 -5.02 0.85
C THR A 616 -21.75 -6.52 0.77
N PHE A 617 -21.84 -7.21 1.90
CA PHE A 617 -21.83 -8.66 1.95
C PHE A 617 -23.10 -9.24 1.30
N ARG A 618 -22.91 -10.17 0.37
CA ARG A 618 -24.00 -11.00 -0.21
C ARG A 618 -24.12 -12.32 0.52
N LYS A 619 -23.00 -12.83 1.02
CA LYS A 619 -22.89 -14.02 1.84
C LYS A 619 -21.69 -13.84 2.76
N TYR A 620 -21.92 -13.81 4.05
CA TYR A 620 -20.88 -13.92 5.06
C TYR A 620 -21.53 -14.25 6.41
N ASN A 621 -21.17 -15.42 6.93
CA ASN A 621 -21.50 -15.85 8.28
C ASN A 621 -20.20 -16.29 8.94
N ASP A 622 -19.89 -15.71 10.10
CA ASP A 622 -18.66 -15.98 10.85
C ASP A 622 -18.81 -17.18 11.83
N GLY A 623 -19.90 -17.94 11.71
CA GLY A 623 -20.26 -19.01 12.64
C GLY A 623 -21.14 -18.56 13.81
N ARG A 624 -21.36 -17.26 13.97
CA ARG A 624 -22.18 -16.64 15.03
C ARG A 624 -23.24 -15.71 14.48
N THR A 625 -22.88 -14.92 13.49
CA THR A 625 -23.71 -13.84 12.96
C THR A 625 -23.69 -13.85 11.44
N ASP A 626 -24.86 -13.71 10.83
CA ASP A 626 -24.99 -13.47 9.39
C ASP A 626 -24.91 -11.97 9.11
N TYR A 627 -23.88 -11.56 8.37
CA TYR A 627 -23.62 -10.18 7.99
C TYR A 627 -24.19 -9.79 6.63
N LYS A 628 -25.03 -10.62 6.03
CA LYS A 628 -25.68 -10.33 4.74
C LYS A 628 -26.32 -8.94 4.73
N GLY A 629 -26.01 -8.14 3.70
CA GLY A 629 -26.52 -6.77 3.54
C GLY A 629 -25.72 -5.71 4.31
N LYS A 630 -24.84 -6.07 5.25
CA LYS A 630 -23.96 -5.14 5.93
C LYS A 630 -22.89 -4.60 4.98
N ARG A 631 -22.38 -3.39 5.27
CA ARG A 631 -21.29 -2.76 4.53
C ARG A 631 -19.96 -3.47 4.79
N VAL A 632 -19.14 -3.55 3.75
CA VAL A 632 -17.77 -4.06 3.87
C VAL A 632 -16.94 -3.09 4.72
N PRO A 633 -16.25 -3.58 5.76
CA PRO A 633 -15.43 -2.72 6.62
C PRO A 633 -14.29 -2.02 5.88
N TYR A 634 -13.88 -0.86 6.40
CA TYR A 634 -12.79 -0.01 5.93
C TYR A 634 -12.95 0.60 4.55
N ALA A 635 -13.95 0.22 3.77
CA ALA A 635 -14.24 0.79 2.47
C ALA A 635 -15.06 2.09 2.63
N PRO A 636 -14.53 3.27 2.25
CA PRO A 636 -15.28 4.51 2.29
C PRO A 636 -16.47 4.46 1.34
N SER A 637 -17.62 4.99 1.77
CA SER A 637 -18.77 5.12 0.88
C SER A 637 -18.61 6.28 -0.12
N ASN A 638 -17.87 7.32 0.26
CA ASN A 638 -17.59 8.48 -0.57
C ASN A 638 -16.15 8.91 -0.42
N THR A 639 -15.55 9.33 -1.51
CA THR A 639 -14.26 10.03 -1.55
C THR A 639 -14.42 11.28 -2.39
N LEU A 640 -13.89 12.41 -1.92
CA LEU A 640 -13.89 13.66 -2.66
C LEU A 640 -12.52 14.33 -2.54
N PHE A 641 -11.96 14.72 -3.67
CA PHE A 641 -10.83 15.60 -3.76
C PHE A 641 -11.18 16.84 -4.55
N GLY A 642 -10.88 18.01 -4.00
CA GLY A 642 -11.03 19.29 -4.68
C GLY A 642 -9.71 20.03 -4.67
N GLN A 643 -9.38 20.71 -5.78
CA GLN A 643 -8.21 21.58 -5.90
C GLN A 643 -8.58 22.82 -6.71
N PHE A 644 -8.16 23.96 -6.20
CA PHE A 644 -8.21 25.23 -6.88
C PHE A 644 -6.82 25.86 -6.81
N THR A 645 -6.20 26.10 -7.96
CA THR A 645 -4.87 26.73 -8.05
C THR A 645 -4.95 27.98 -8.88
N TYR A 646 -4.51 29.09 -8.31
CA TYR A 646 -4.34 30.36 -9.00
C TYR A 646 -2.84 30.74 -9.01
N ARG A 647 -2.32 31.12 -10.17
CA ARG A 647 -0.98 31.65 -10.37
C ARG A 647 -1.09 33.13 -10.77
N ALA A 648 -0.49 34.00 -9.99
CA ALA A 648 -0.48 35.42 -10.30
C ALA A 648 0.54 35.71 -11.41
N GLU A 649 0.43 36.89 -12.02
CA GLU A 649 1.47 37.36 -12.93
C GLU A 649 2.83 37.46 -12.21
N PRO A 650 3.94 37.18 -12.92
CA PRO A 650 5.27 37.31 -12.35
C PRO A 650 5.53 38.73 -11.83
N LEU A 651 6.09 38.82 -10.64
CA LEU A 651 6.54 40.10 -10.07
C LEU A 651 7.65 40.68 -10.95
N ARG A 652 7.39 41.80 -11.62
CA ARG A 652 8.28 42.40 -12.67
C ARG A 652 9.71 42.62 -12.20
N PHE A 653 9.93 42.92 -10.91
CA PHE A 653 11.25 43.24 -10.37
C PHE A 653 12.06 42.00 -9.93
N ALA A 654 11.48 40.83 -9.84
CA ALA A 654 12.12 39.63 -9.27
C ALA A 654 11.97 38.35 -10.11
N GLY A 655 11.13 38.36 -11.17
CA GLY A 655 10.85 37.17 -11.96
C GLY A 655 10.22 36.03 -11.14
N ILE A 656 9.56 36.36 -10.02
CA ILE A 656 8.92 35.40 -9.11
C ILE A 656 7.43 35.34 -9.40
N THR A 657 6.89 34.16 -9.61
CA THR A 657 5.47 33.93 -9.84
C THR A 657 4.83 33.46 -8.52
N PRO A 658 3.98 34.27 -7.88
CA PRO A 658 3.21 33.83 -6.71
C PRO A 658 2.10 32.86 -7.13
N SER A 659 1.76 31.92 -6.25
CA SER A 659 0.63 31.03 -6.47
C SER A 659 -0.08 30.70 -5.16
N VAL A 660 -1.36 30.39 -5.27
CA VAL A 660 -2.19 29.92 -4.15
C VAL A 660 -2.92 28.66 -4.60
N THR A 661 -2.81 27.60 -3.80
CA THR A 661 -3.54 26.36 -4.03
C THR A 661 -4.36 26.01 -2.81
N ALA A 662 -5.68 25.97 -2.96
CA ALA A 662 -6.59 25.43 -1.95
C ALA A 662 -6.94 23.99 -2.32
N THR A 663 -6.95 23.10 -1.33
CA THR A 663 -7.33 21.70 -1.48
C THR A 663 -8.35 21.28 -0.44
N ALA A 664 -9.19 20.31 -0.78
CA ALA A 664 -10.05 19.61 0.15
C ALA A 664 -9.98 18.11 -0.11
N ARG A 665 -9.66 17.33 0.92
CA ARG A 665 -9.68 15.87 0.88
C ARG A 665 -10.74 15.38 1.84
N CYS A 666 -11.81 14.80 1.31
CA CYS A 666 -12.95 14.36 2.12
C CYS A 666 -13.23 12.87 1.91
N VAL A 667 -13.62 12.18 2.98
CA VAL A 667 -13.87 10.75 2.94
C VAL A 667 -14.93 10.34 3.95
N GLY A 668 -15.65 9.26 3.67
CA GLY A 668 -16.59 8.59 4.58
C GLY A 668 -18.04 8.58 4.10
N PRO A 669 -18.94 8.00 4.89
CA PRO A 669 -18.64 7.27 6.11
C PRO A 669 -17.82 6.00 5.85
N ILE A 670 -17.06 5.57 6.86
CA ILE A 670 -16.33 4.29 6.88
C ILE A 670 -16.88 3.45 8.03
N TYR A 671 -17.29 2.23 7.76
CA TYR A 671 -17.65 1.25 8.80
C TYR A 671 -16.42 0.44 9.16
N TRP A 672 -16.18 0.23 10.46
CA TRP A 672 -14.96 -0.41 10.94
C TRP A 672 -15.08 -1.91 11.20
N ASN A 673 -16.30 -2.38 11.42
CA ASN A 673 -16.58 -3.79 11.72
C ASN A 673 -17.71 -4.34 10.85
N GLU A 674 -17.80 -5.65 10.78
CA GLU A 674 -18.74 -6.39 9.94
C GLU A 674 -20.20 -6.14 10.34
N SER A 675 -20.46 -5.93 11.64
CA SER A 675 -21.80 -5.60 12.18
C SER A 675 -22.23 -4.16 11.89
N ASN A 676 -21.32 -3.30 11.42
CA ASN A 676 -21.53 -1.87 11.16
C ASN A 676 -21.91 -1.04 12.41
N THR A 677 -21.52 -1.50 13.58
CA THR A 677 -21.77 -0.79 14.85
C THR A 677 -20.75 0.31 15.14
N ALA A 678 -19.51 0.15 14.65
CA ALA A 678 -18.45 1.13 14.75
C ALA A 678 -18.23 1.82 13.38
N ARG A 679 -18.20 3.15 13.36
CA ARG A 679 -18.01 3.91 12.12
C ARG A 679 -17.27 5.23 12.34
N GLN A 680 -16.53 5.66 11.33
CA GLN A 680 -16.06 7.03 11.13
C GLN A 680 -17.11 7.78 10.31
N PRO A 681 -17.67 8.89 10.79
CA PRO A 681 -18.50 9.78 10.00
C PRO A 681 -17.73 10.40 8.82
N PHE A 682 -18.46 11.02 7.89
CA PHE A 682 -17.85 11.81 6.83
C PHE A 682 -17.03 12.97 7.42
N TYR A 683 -15.81 13.18 6.93
CA TYR A 683 -14.94 14.28 7.32
C TYR A 683 -14.21 14.88 6.12
N CYS A 684 -13.76 16.14 6.27
CA CYS A 684 -12.97 16.86 5.28
C CYS A 684 -11.71 17.45 5.90
N LEU A 685 -10.63 17.42 5.13
CA LEU A 685 -9.31 17.94 5.48
C LEU A 685 -8.94 19.06 4.49
N PRO A 686 -9.34 20.31 4.77
CA PRO A 686 -8.92 21.44 3.94
C PRO A 686 -7.42 21.70 4.09
N GLY A 687 -6.79 22.05 2.97
CA GLY A 687 -5.38 22.47 2.90
C GLY A 687 -5.23 23.76 2.11
N LEU A 688 -4.15 24.47 2.39
CA LEU A 688 -3.77 25.67 1.67
C LEU A 688 -2.26 25.65 1.44
N GLU A 689 -1.85 25.97 0.22
CA GLU A 689 -0.46 26.19 -0.15
C GLU A 689 -0.32 27.62 -0.72
N ILE A 690 0.71 28.34 -0.27
CA ILE A 690 1.16 29.60 -0.85
C ILE A 690 2.54 29.35 -1.42
N GLY A 691 2.70 29.56 -2.71
CA GLY A 691 3.90 29.27 -3.47
C GLY A 691 4.54 30.52 -4.07
N PHE A 692 5.86 30.47 -4.19
CA PHE A 692 6.68 31.44 -4.91
C PHE A 692 7.63 30.68 -5.80
N ASP A 693 7.44 30.77 -7.11
CA ASP A 693 8.22 30.09 -8.12
C ASP A 693 9.12 31.08 -8.86
N ALA A 694 10.41 30.84 -8.82
CA ALA A 694 11.42 31.51 -9.67
C ALA A 694 12.01 30.48 -10.65
N GLU A 695 12.89 30.91 -11.54
CA GLU A 695 13.46 30.09 -12.59
C GLU A 695 14.13 28.80 -12.08
N ASN A 696 14.91 28.90 -11.00
CA ASN A 696 15.73 27.79 -10.47
C ASN A 696 15.35 27.37 -9.07
N TRP A 697 14.40 28.03 -8.43
CA TRP A 697 13.99 27.68 -7.08
C TRP A 697 12.49 27.91 -6.85
N SER A 698 11.96 27.25 -5.86
CA SER A 698 10.62 27.51 -5.36
C SER A 698 10.56 27.44 -3.83
N LEU A 699 9.70 28.29 -3.25
CA LEU A 699 9.39 28.32 -1.83
C LEU A 699 7.90 28.10 -1.63
N ARG A 700 7.52 27.16 -0.76
CA ARG A 700 6.13 26.77 -0.50
C ARG A 700 5.84 26.80 0.99
N PHE A 701 4.72 27.41 1.37
CA PHE A 701 4.15 27.37 2.71
C PHE A 701 2.88 26.54 2.66
N ASN A 702 2.84 25.41 3.37
CA ASN A 702 1.73 24.48 3.35
C ASN A 702 1.03 24.40 4.70
N GLY A 703 -0.29 24.39 4.69
CA GLY A 703 -1.15 24.04 5.79
C GLY A 703 -2.04 22.87 5.44
N SER A 704 -2.11 21.86 6.29
CA SER A 704 -2.93 20.65 6.12
C SER A 704 -3.87 20.48 7.32
N ASN A 705 -5.07 19.92 7.07
CA ASN A 705 -6.13 19.79 8.08
C ASN A 705 -6.41 21.11 8.80
N LEU A 706 -6.60 22.18 8.03
CA LEU A 706 -6.75 23.54 8.58
C LEU A 706 -7.98 23.71 9.46
N SER A 707 -9.04 22.93 9.25
CA SER A 707 -10.22 22.87 10.10
C SER A 707 -9.93 22.29 11.49
N GLY A 708 -8.80 21.56 11.64
CA GLY A 708 -8.51 20.82 12.86
C GLY A 708 -9.45 19.64 13.07
N ALA A 709 -9.97 19.07 12.00
CA ALA A 709 -10.89 17.93 12.07
C ALA A 709 -10.28 16.75 12.82
N HIS A 710 -11.05 16.18 13.75
CA HIS A 710 -10.74 14.94 14.45
C HIS A 710 -11.37 13.78 13.66
N TYR A 711 -10.56 12.79 13.33
CA TYR A 711 -10.99 11.62 12.57
C TYR A 711 -10.12 10.43 12.92
N ASP A 712 -10.67 9.23 12.71
CA ASP A 712 -9.97 7.97 12.89
C ASP A 712 -9.62 7.37 11.54
N THR A 713 -8.44 6.75 11.45
CA THR A 713 -7.95 6.10 10.21
C THR A 713 -8.01 4.59 10.29
N PHE A 714 -8.08 4.05 11.51
CA PHE A 714 -8.13 2.63 11.77
C PHE A 714 -8.86 2.33 13.08
N TYR A 715 -9.51 1.16 13.16
CA TYR A 715 -10.19 0.64 14.35
C TYR A 715 -9.96 -0.85 14.47
N PHE A 716 -9.79 -1.35 15.67
CA PHE A 716 -9.75 -2.78 15.95
C PHE A 716 -10.13 -3.08 17.41
N MET A 717 -10.36 -4.36 17.68
CA MET A 717 -10.59 -4.87 19.03
C MET A 717 -9.42 -5.75 19.46
N SER A 718 -8.94 -5.59 20.70
CA SER A 718 -7.98 -6.46 21.36
C SER A 718 -8.42 -6.72 22.80
N ILE A 719 -8.48 -7.96 23.22
CA ILE A 719 -8.86 -8.39 24.59
C ILE A 719 -10.12 -7.66 25.09
N GLY A 720 -11.18 -7.63 24.25
CA GLY A 720 -12.46 -7.00 24.62
C GLY A 720 -12.46 -5.47 24.62
N ASN A 721 -11.32 -4.82 24.37
CA ASN A 721 -11.19 -3.35 24.31
C ASN A 721 -11.14 -2.87 22.85
N ALA A 722 -11.75 -1.72 22.59
CA ALA A 722 -11.74 -1.08 21.29
C ALA A 722 -10.65 -0.01 21.22
N PHE A 723 -9.90 -0.01 20.12
CA PHE A 723 -8.81 0.91 19.85
C PHE A 723 -8.97 1.60 18.51
N VAL A 724 -8.49 2.83 18.40
CA VAL A 724 -8.49 3.62 17.18
C VAL A 724 -7.11 4.23 16.91
N GLN A 725 -6.73 4.28 15.64
CA GLN A 725 -5.65 5.13 15.15
C GLN A 725 -6.25 6.50 14.81
N ARG A 726 -5.85 7.53 15.50
CA ARG A 726 -6.29 8.90 15.18
C ARG A 726 -5.55 9.44 13.97
N GLY A 727 -6.25 10.21 13.17
CA GLY A 727 -5.67 10.95 12.05
C GLY A 727 -4.78 12.09 12.53
N LEU A 728 -3.88 12.53 11.66
CA LEU A 728 -2.92 13.60 11.97
C LEU A 728 -3.64 14.94 12.20
N PRO A 729 -3.25 15.71 13.22
CA PRO A 729 -3.85 17.02 13.53
C PRO A 729 -3.47 18.07 12.46
N ARG A 730 -3.85 19.33 12.69
CA ARG A 730 -3.41 20.47 11.88
C ARG A 730 -1.88 20.53 11.83
N ARG A 731 -1.34 20.70 10.60
CA ARG A 731 0.11 20.74 10.35
C ARG A 731 0.45 21.88 9.42
N PHE A 732 1.64 22.42 9.62
CA PHE A 732 2.24 23.43 8.76
C PHE A 732 3.64 23.01 8.40
N ASP A 733 4.07 23.34 7.18
CA ASP A 733 5.43 23.14 6.72
C ASP A 733 5.86 24.21 5.69
N VAL A 734 7.16 24.40 5.62
CA VAL A 734 7.82 25.23 4.61
C VAL A 734 8.72 24.32 3.81
N THR A 735 8.63 24.40 2.50
CA THR A 735 9.43 23.60 1.56
C THR A 735 10.17 24.52 0.61
N PHE A 736 11.49 24.39 0.57
CA PHE A 736 12.36 25.04 -0.41
C PHE A 736 12.90 24.01 -1.40
N ARG A 737 12.83 24.32 -2.68
CA ARG A 737 13.39 23.50 -3.76
C ARG A 737 14.28 24.31 -4.65
N VAL A 738 15.33 23.67 -5.14
CA VAL A 738 16.25 24.25 -6.14
C VAL A 738 16.52 23.22 -7.23
N ALA A 739 16.61 23.71 -8.47
CA ALA A 739 17.01 22.93 -9.64
C ALA A 739 18.06 23.72 -10.43
N LEU A 740 19.28 23.23 -10.41
CA LEU A 740 20.43 23.82 -11.13
C LEU A 740 20.78 22.90 -12.30
N ARG A 741 20.96 23.50 -13.49
CA ARG A 741 21.36 22.77 -14.70
C ARG A 741 22.87 22.81 -14.93
#